data_63118f4a5abc4987b264f7eb6afd11a6
#
_entry.id   63118f4a5abc4987b264f7eb6afd11a6
#
_cell.length_a   1.000
_cell.length_b   1.000
_cell.length_c   1.000
_cell.angle_alpha   90.00
_cell.angle_beta   90.00
_cell.angle_gamma   90.00
#
_symmetry.space_group_name_H-M   'P 1'
#
loop_
_entity.id
_entity.type
_entity.pdbx_description
1 polymer ?
#
loop_
_entity_poly.entity_id
_entity_poly.type
_entity_poly.pdbx_seq_one_letter_code
_entity_poly.pdbx_strand_id
1 'polypeptide(L)'
;MISDHGTVPFFLCFFIFLHFHFPGVHSKASLSATPTTLSKSGDFVHLQWSGVEGPSDFDFLAIYSPPTSPHDNFVGYRFLSESPTWESGSGNISFPLVDLRYNYSFRIFRWTRSEINPKRKDHDNNPLPSTRRLLAFSGEVAFAPNRGPGQIHLAFGDQPDAMRVMYVTPNPQETYVRYGEKEDALDAVVLARVERYGKEHMCDAPANSSVGWRDPGYIHNALLTDLKKGLRYYYKVGNDDGGWSATHSFVSRNSDSDETIAFLFGDMGTSVPYNTFVRTQEESLSTMKWILRDVEALGDKPAFVSHIGDISYARGYSWVWDHFFNQIEPVSSKVAYHVCIGNHEYDWPLQPWKPDWASYGKDGGGECGVPYSLRFNMPGNSSEPTGTEAPPTRNLYYSFDMGVVHFVYISTETNFLPGSNQYNFLKHDLESVDRNKTPFVVVQGHRPMYTTSHENRDAALRGKMLEHLEPLFVNNKVSLALWGHVHRYERFCALNNFTCGGNVGQSTGDKKGYTVHMVIGMAGQDWQPTWEPRPDHPNDPIFPQPNWSLYRGGEFGYTRLVASKQKLVLSYVGNHDGIVHDTVEILASGEVVSGNGDCSIDVNSKAENKIVESTLSWYVKGGSVLFLGAFMGYVLGFVTSARKKSEETRSNWTPVKTTET
;
A
#
# COMPACT_ATOMS: atom_id res chain seq x y z
N MET A 1 -0.90 -78.97 54.58
CA MET A 1 0.43 -79.51 54.66
C MET A 1 1.37 -78.70 53.82
N ILE A 2 2.42 -78.14 54.51
CA ILE A 2 3.70 -77.69 53.93
C ILE A 2 3.63 -76.63 52.83
N SER A 3 3.69 -75.34 53.11
CA SER A 3 4.84 -74.39 53.26
C SER A 3 5.98 -74.64 52.26
N ASP A 4 6.19 -73.71 51.36
CA ASP A 4 7.58 -73.33 51.07
C ASP A 4 7.69 -71.85 50.64
N HIS A 5 8.62 -71.15 51.27
CA HIS A 5 8.96 -69.78 51.14
C HIS A 5 9.95 -69.61 49.97
N GLY A 6 9.65 -68.81 49.00
CA GLY A 6 10.56 -68.41 47.92
C GLY A 6 10.86 -66.94 48.03
N THR A 7 12.00 -66.57 48.51
CA THR A 7 12.59 -65.22 48.55
C THR A 7 12.92 -64.74 47.21
N VAL A 8 12.36 -63.54 46.79
CA VAL A 8 12.71 -62.78 45.59
C VAL A 8 13.80 -61.76 46.00
N PRO A 9 14.94 -61.71 45.35
CA PRO A 9 15.94 -60.69 45.58
C PRO A 9 15.57 -59.37 44.93
N PHE A 10 15.56 -58.32 45.73
CA PHE A 10 15.45 -56.92 45.32
C PHE A 10 16.71 -56.52 44.53
N PHE A 11 16.63 -56.34 43.20
CA PHE A 11 17.65 -55.67 42.44
C PHE A 11 17.44 -54.18 42.53
N LEU A 12 18.31 -53.47 43.29
CA LEU A 12 18.39 -52.03 43.41
C LEU A 12 19.13 -51.52 42.18
N CYS A 13 18.38 -51.08 41.15
CA CYS A 13 18.97 -50.34 40.00
C CYS A 13 19.33 -48.91 40.46
N PHE A 14 20.60 -48.70 40.71
CA PHE A 14 21.18 -47.34 40.84
C PHE A 14 21.17 -46.70 39.45
N PHE A 15 20.21 -45.83 39.17
CA PHE A 15 20.29 -44.89 38.04
C PHE A 15 21.30 -43.79 38.42
N ILE A 16 22.51 -43.90 37.88
CA ILE A 16 23.46 -42.81 37.87
C ILE A 16 22.99 -41.81 36.86
N PHE A 17 22.32 -40.74 37.28
CA PHE A 17 22.09 -39.54 36.48
C PHE A 17 23.45 -38.86 36.24
N LEU A 18 24.10 -39.22 35.13
CA LEU A 18 25.17 -38.40 34.57
C LEU A 18 24.54 -37.09 34.10
N HIS A 19 24.61 -36.07 34.95
CA HIS A 19 24.38 -34.69 34.52
C HIS A 19 25.53 -34.32 33.60
N PHE A 20 25.27 -34.47 32.27
CA PHE A 20 26.08 -33.76 31.28
C PHE A 20 25.82 -32.28 31.45
N HIS A 21 26.69 -31.62 32.24
CA HIS A 21 26.85 -30.18 32.15
C HIS A 21 27.45 -29.92 30.76
N PHE A 22 26.58 -29.65 29.80
CA PHE A 22 27.00 -28.85 28.65
C PHE A 22 27.45 -27.51 29.22
N PRO A 23 28.68 -27.05 28.98
CA PRO A 23 29.02 -25.68 29.29
C PRO A 23 28.12 -24.82 28.43
N GLY A 24 27.03 -24.34 29.02
CA GLY A 24 26.19 -23.33 28.42
C GLY A 24 27.12 -22.16 28.10
N VAL A 25 27.26 -21.83 26.85
CA VAL A 25 27.79 -20.53 26.46
C VAL A 25 26.83 -19.52 27.04
N HIS A 26 27.12 -19.07 28.28
CA HIS A 26 26.42 -17.93 28.84
C HIS A 26 26.79 -16.72 28.00
N SER A 27 26.06 -16.48 26.95
CA SER A 27 26.10 -15.20 26.28
C SER A 27 25.78 -14.14 27.34
N LYS A 28 26.73 -13.25 27.62
CA LYS A 28 26.49 -12.10 28.50
C LYS A 28 25.49 -11.12 27.93
N ALA A 29 25.14 -11.27 26.64
CA ALA A 29 24.20 -10.40 25.94
C ALA A 29 22.78 -10.58 26.47
N SER A 30 22.11 -9.46 26.72
CA SER A 30 20.72 -9.41 27.13
C SER A 30 19.93 -8.52 26.15
N LEU A 31 18.62 -8.82 25.99
CA LEU A 31 17.68 -8.04 25.20
C LEU A 31 16.36 -7.93 25.95
N SER A 32 15.87 -6.72 26.10
CA SER A 32 14.56 -6.42 26.69
C SER A 32 13.67 -5.65 25.73
N ALA A 33 12.36 -5.82 25.86
CA ALA A 33 11.33 -5.10 25.10
C ALA A 33 10.35 -4.43 26.07
N THR A 34 10.01 -3.17 25.81
CA THR A 34 9.10 -2.39 26.66
C THR A 34 8.24 -1.45 25.79
N PRO A 35 6.93 -1.33 26.02
CA PRO A 35 6.12 -2.12 26.95
C PRO A 35 5.95 -3.56 26.48
N THR A 36 5.53 -4.47 27.36
CA THR A 36 5.21 -5.87 27.03
C THR A 36 3.78 -6.04 26.52
N THR A 37 2.95 -5.00 26.62
CA THR A 37 1.58 -4.96 26.09
C THR A 37 1.35 -3.65 25.37
N LEU A 38 0.92 -3.73 24.12
CA LEU A 38 0.56 -2.61 23.25
C LEU A 38 -0.97 -2.48 23.18
N SER A 39 -1.45 -1.26 23.03
CA SER A 39 -2.89 -0.97 23.01
C SER A 39 -3.50 -1.12 21.63
N LYS A 40 -2.76 -0.73 20.58
CA LYS A 40 -3.23 -0.70 19.19
C LYS A 40 -2.07 -0.82 18.19
N SER A 41 -2.39 -1.12 16.94
CA SER A 41 -1.43 -0.99 15.83
C SER A 41 -0.86 0.42 15.77
N GLY A 42 0.45 0.51 15.50
CA GLY A 42 1.19 1.77 15.50
C GLY A 42 1.79 2.18 16.83
N ASP A 43 1.48 1.49 17.94
CA ASP A 43 2.15 1.72 19.21
C ASP A 43 3.62 1.28 19.15
N PHE A 44 4.50 2.06 19.79
CA PHE A 44 5.94 1.83 19.77
C PHE A 44 6.39 0.77 20.79
N VAL A 45 7.30 -0.10 20.35
CA VAL A 45 8.12 -0.95 21.21
C VAL A 45 9.52 -0.34 21.32
N HIS A 46 10.08 -0.33 22.52
CA HIS A 46 11.44 0.08 22.81
C HIS A 46 12.26 -1.15 23.15
N LEU A 47 13.29 -1.42 22.36
CA LEU A 47 14.19 -2.56 22.52
C LEU A 47 15.53 -2.04 23.06
N GLN A 48 16.01 -2.67 24.11
CA GLN A 48 17.29 -2.34 24.73
C GLN A 48 18.14 -3.59 24.90
N TRP A 49 19.39 -3.52 24.52
CA TRP A 49 20.35 -4.60 24.68
C TRP A 49 21.62 -4.15 25.40
N SER A 50 22.33 -5.11 26.01
CA SER A 50 23.63 -4.89 26.58
C SER A 50 24.46 -6.18 26.56
N GLY A 51 25.79 -6.04 26.76
CA GLY A 51 26.71 -7.16 26.87
C GLY A 51 26.99 -7.92 25.57
N VAL A 52 26.79 -7.32 24.41
CA VAL A 52 27.22 -7.90 23.14
C VAL A 52 28.74 -7.80 23.03
N GLU A 53 29.43 -8.92 23.16
CA GLU A 53 30.89 -8.97 23.10
C GLU A 53 31.41 -8.85 21.69
N GLY A 54 32.38 -7.96 21.40
CA GLY A 54 32.95 -7.68 20.10
C GLY A 54 31.89 -7.34 19.07
N PRO A 55 31.11 -6.26 19.28
CA PRO A 55 30.00 -5.91 18.41
C PRO A 55 30.46 -5.65 16.97
N SER A 56 29.61 -5.99 16.01
CA SER A 56 29.84 -5.84 14.57
C SER A 56 28.72 -5.01 13.96
N ASP A 57 29.04 -4.21 12.93
CA ASP A 57 28.09 -3.46 12.12
C ASP A 57 27.05 -4.35 11.41
N PHE A 58 27.33 -5.67 11.34
CA PHE A 58 26.40 -6.67 10.82
C PHE A 58 25.60 -7.41 11.91
N ASP A 59 25.79 -7.10 13.19
CA ASP A 59 24.91 -7.62 14.24
C ASP A 59 23.51 -7.04 14.03
N PHE A 60 22.48 -7.88 14.05
CA PHE A 60 21.12 -7.45 13.75
C PHE A 60 20.10 -8.02 14.73
N LEU A 61 19.01 -7.29 14.88
CA LEU A 61 17.83 -7.63 15.63
C LEU A 61 16.76 -8.11 14.65
N ALA A 62 16.37 -9.38 14.74
CA ALA A 62 15.28 -9.98 13.97
C ALA A 62 13.97 -9.93 14.76
N ILE A 63 12.86 -9.71 14.03
CA ILE A 63 11.50 -9.51 14.55
C ILE A 63 10.66 -10.73 14.19
N TYR A 64 10.01 -11.33 15.16
CA TYR A 64 9.21 -12.54 14.98
C TYR A 64 7.77 -12.34 15.41
N SER A 65 6.85 -12.79 14.58
CA SER A 65 5.44 -12.97 14.89
C SER A 65 4.92 -14.18 14.07
N PRO A 66 4.51 -15.29 14.71
CA PRO A 66 4.50 -15.57 16.15
C PRO A 66 5.91 -15.73 16.76
N PRO A 67 6.05 -15.64 18.11
CA PRO A 67 7.33 -15.80 18.82
C PRO A 67 8.02 -17.15 18.58
N THR A 68 7.23 -18.19 18.31
CA THR A 68 7.69 -19.56 18.04
C THR A 68 8.25 -19.79 16.65
N SER A 69 8.22 -18.77 15.78
CA SER A 69 8.74 -18.90 14.41
C SER A 69 10.20 -19.38 14.39
N PRO A 70 10.58 -20.27 13.46
CA PRO A 70 11.98 -20.62 13.21
C PRO A 70 12.84 -19.38 13.00
N HIS A 71 14.13 -19.49 13.29
CA HIS A 71 15.05 -18.34 13.17
C HIS A 71 15.05 -17.70 11.77
N ASP A 72 14.87 -18.47 10.73
CA ASP A 72 14.84 -17.98 9.36
C ASP A 72 13.50 -17.35 8.93
N ASN A 73 12.45 -17.47 9.73
CA ASN A 73 11.09 -16.99 9.44
C ASN A 73 10.74 -15.71 10.22
N PHE A 74 11.69 -14.77 10.31
CA PHE A 74 11.41 -13.43 10.84
C PHE A 74 10.49 -12.64 9.89
N VAL A 75 9.78 -11.64 10.40
CA VAL A 75 8.98 -10.71 9.59
C VAL A 75 9.80 -9.51 9.13
N GLY A 76 10.88 -9.20 9.84
CA GLY A 76 11.80 -8.13 9.50
C GLY A 76 13.01 -8.08 10.42
N TYR A 77 13.89 -7.12 10.18
CA TYR A 77 15.09 -6.94 10.98
C TYR A 77 15.60 -5.49 10.95
N ARG A 78 16.40 -5.13 11.96
CA ARG A 78 17.13 -3.87 12.05
C ARG A 78 18.59 -4.16 12.42
N PHE A 79 19.55 -3.42 11.88
CA PHE A 79 20.94 -3.54 12.32
C PHE A 79 21.16 -2.85 13.65
N LEU A 80 21.97 -3.44 14.52
CA LEU A 80 22.30 -2.82 15.83
C LEU A 80 23.11 -1.52 15.63
N SER A 81 23.82 -1.39 14.52
CA SER A 81 24.58 -0.20 14.12
C SER A 81 23.73 1.05 13.88
N GLU A 82 22.40 0.92 13.83
CA GLU A 82 21.48 2.05 13.80
C GLU A 82 21.39 2.78 15.17
N SER A 83 21.79 2.12 16.27
CA SER A 83 21.90 2.75 17.60
C SER A 83 23.23 3.48 17.75
N PRO A 84 23.27 4.73 18.21
CA PRO A 84 24.53 5.47 18.34
C PRO A 84 25.56 4.83 19.27
N THR A 85 25.14 3.94 20.16
CA THR A 85 25.99 3.32 21.19
C THR A 85 26.36 1.87 20.91
N TRP A 86 26.04 1.36 19.74
CA TRP A 86 26.21 -0.07 19.39
C TRP A 86 27.61 -0.60 19.56
N GLU A 87 28.65 0.22 19.30
CA GLU A 87 30.06 -0.16 19.43
C GLU A 87 30.47 -0.51 20.87
N SER A 88 29.72 0.00 21.86
CA SER A 88 29.91 -0.37 23.26
C SER A 88 29.35 -1.75 23.60
N GLY A 89 28.75 -2.47 22.68
CA GLY A 89 28.01 -3.71 22.92
C GLY A 89 26.66 -3.48 23.57
N SER A 90 26.16 -2.23 23.63
CA SER A 90 24.90 -1.84 24.23
C SER A 90 24.21 -0.79 23.38
N GLY A 91 22.87 -0.78 23.40
CA GLY A 91 22.11 0.20 22.63
C GLY A 91 20.62 0.04 22.76
N ASN A 92 19.89 0.85 22.02
CA ASN A 92 18.45 0.78 21.94
C ASN A 92 17.96 1.14 20.53
N ILE A 93 16.80 0.58 20.16
CA ILE A 93 16.06 0.89 18.93
C ILE A 93 14.58 0.91 19.28
N SER A 94 13.83 1.81 18.65
CA SER A 94 12.38 1.92 18.85
C SER A 94 11.69 2.01 17.50
N PHE A 95 10.60 1.27 17.33
CA PHE A 95 9.77 1.33 16.13
C PHE A 95 8.33 0.91 16.44
N PRO A 96 7.34 1.33 15.65
CA PRO A 96 5.96 0.93 15.82
C PRO A 96 5.75 -0.52 15.37
N LEU A 97 4.81 -1.22 16.04
CA LEU A 97 4.36 -2.54 15.63
C LEU A 97 2.92 -2.51 15.13
N VAL A 98 2.63 -3.36 14.16
CA VAL A 98 1.28 -3.61 13.65
C VAL A 98 0.77 -4.92 14.23
N ASP A 99 -0.50 -4.98 14.60
CA ASP A 99 -1.11 -6.20 15.13
C ASP A 99 -1.23 -7.28 14.04
N LEU A 100 -0.33 -8.27 14.11
CA LEU A 100 -0.35 -9.46 13.24
C LEU A 100 -1.16 -10.62 13.87
N ARG A 101 -1.96 -10.35 14.89
CA ARG A 101 -2.82 -11.31 15.63
C ARG A 101 -2.05 -12.35 16.45
N TYR A 102 -0.72 -12.24 16.48
CA TYR A 102 0.19 -13.04 17.29
C TYR A 102 1.09 -12.12 18.10
N ASN A 103 1.58 -12.62 19.25
CA ASN A 103 2.62 -11.94 20.02
C ASN A 103 3.89 -11.78 19.19
N TYR A 104 4.72 -10.85 19.60
CA TYR A 104 6.04 -10.63 19.03
C TYR A 104 7.14 -11.13 19.97
N SER A 105 8.28 -11.49 19.41
CA SER A 105 9.55 -11.64 20.11
C SER A 105 10.69 -11.12 19.23
N PHE A 106 11.80 -10.80 19.87
CA PHE A 106 12.96 -10.23 19.20
C PHE A 106 14.19 -11.06 19.52
N ARG A 107 15.07 -11.22 18.52
CA ARG A 107 16.30 -12.02 18.66
C ARG A 107 17.46 -11.29 18.04
N ILE A 108 18.60 -11.19 18.73
CA ILE A 108 19.83 -10.62 18.21
C ILE A 108 20.71 -11.74 17.66
N PHE A 109 21.19 -11.54 16.44
CA PHE A 109 22.09 -12.46 15.77
C PHE A 109 23.37 -11.72 15.35
N ARG A 110 24.47 -12.48 15.37
CA ARG A 110 25.69 -12.08 14.67
C ARG A 110 25.67 -12.60 13.25
N TRP A 111 25.96 -11.72 12.32
CA TRP A 111 26.16 -12.07 10.93
C TRP A 111 27.53 -11.58 10.46
N THR A 112 28.18 -12.32 9.59
CA THR A 112 29.45 -11.93 8.97
C THR A 112 29.34 -12.06 7.46
N ARG A 113 30.06 -11.20 6.72
CA ARG A 113 30.06 -11.24 5.25
C ARG A 113 30.46 -12.59 4.67
N SER A 114 31.25 -13.37 5.40
CA SER A 114 31.65 -14.73 4.99
C SER A 114 30.51 -15.75 5.06
N GLU A 115 29.40 -15.42 5.71
CA GLU A 115 28.24 -16.31 5.91
C GLU A 115 27.10 -16.04 4.94
N ILE A 116 27.37 -15.44 3.80
CA ILE A 116 26.35 -15.18 2.77
C ILE A 116 25.84 -16.50 2.23
N ASN A 117 24.54 -16.74 2.38
CA ASN A 117 23.86 -17.84 1.70
C ASN A 117 23.32 -17.34 0.36
N PRO A 118 23.89 -17.77 -0.79
CA PRO A 118 23.43 -17.29 -2.10
C PRO A 118 22.00 -17.71 -2.44
N LYS A 119 21.42 -18.64 -1.68
CA LYS A 119 20.03 -19.10 -1.85
C LYS A 119 19.01 -18.32 -0.99
N ARG A 120 19.49 -17.50 -0.04
CA ARG A 120 18.64 -16.66 0.81
C ARG A 120 18.83 -15.21 0.42
N LYS A 121 17.89 -14.72 -0.36
CA LYS A 121 17.89 -13.35 -0.86
C LYS A 121 16.53 -12.73 -0.63
N ASP A 122 16.52 -11.41 -0.52
CA ASP A 122 15.30 -10.61 -0.62
C ASP A 122 14.81 -10.55 -2.09
N HIS A 123 13.71 -9.84 -2.30
CA HIS A 123 13.15 -9.64 -3.63
C HIS A 123 14.12 -8.96 -4.61
N ASP A 124 14.98 -8.06 -4.13
CA ASP A 124 15.96 -7.32 -4.94
C ASP A 124 17.29 -8.06 -5.11
N ASN A 125 17.30 -9.36 -4.79
CA ASN A 125 18.48 -10.23 -4.84
C ASN A 125 19.60 -9.89 -3.84
N ASN A 126 19.34 -9.04 -2.83
CA ASN A 126 20.30 -8.81 -1.76
C ASN A 126 20.33 -10.00 -0.81
N PRO A 127 21.51 -10.38 -0.30
CA PRO A 127 21.63 -11.49 0.64
C PRO A 127 20.94 -11.16 1.96
N LEU A 128 20.08 -12.07 2.44
CA LEU A 128 19.45 -11.97 3.77
C LEU A 128 20.45 -12.33 4.87
N PRO A 129 20.33 -11.69 6.05
CA PRO A 129 21.19 -11.98 7.19
C PRO A 129 21.12 -13.43 7.65
N SER A 130 22.27 -14.00 8.07
CA SER A 130 22.35 -15.34 8.61
C SER A 130 21.89 -15.39 10.05
N THR A 131 21.01 -16.34 10.41
CA THR A 131 20.46 -16.56 11.75
C THR A 131 21.14 -17.67 12.53
N ARG A 132 22.37 -18.05 12.16
CA ARG A 132 23.10 -19.17 12.78
C ARG A 132 23.63 -18.88 14.15
N ARG A 133 23.99 -17.62 14.45
CA ARG A 133 24.65 -17.20 15.70
C ARG A 133 23.73 -16.31 16.52
N LEU A 134 22.84 -16.92 17.29
CA LEU A 134 21.99 -16.24 18.26
C LEU A 134 22.84 -15.68 19.40
N LEU A 135 22.67 -14.38 19.72
CA LEU A 135 23.35 -13.69 20.82
C LEU A 135 22.41 -13.47 22.01
N ALA A 136 21.19 -13.02 21.76
CA ALA A 136 20.21 -12.73 22.79
C ALA A 136 18.78 -12.85 22.23
N PHE A 137 17.81 -12.98 23.12
CA PHE A 137 16.39 -12.93 22.78
C PHE A 137 15.59 -12.19 23.86
N SER A 138 14.47 -11.60 23.49
CA SER A 138 13.57 -10.88 24.40
C SER A 138 12.48 -11.79 24.97
N GLY A 139 11.78 -11.29 25.99
CA GLY A 139 10.43 -11.75 26.32
C GLY A 139 9.44 -11.39 25.18
N GLU A 140 8.20 -11.84 25.34
CA GLU A 140 7.13 -11.57 24.38
C GLU A 140 6.53 -10.18 24.59
N VAL A 141 6.07 -9.59 23.48
CA VAL A 141 5.26 -8.38 23.43
C VAL A 141 3.91 -8.75 22.81
N ALA A 142 2.83 -8.45 23.51
CA ALA A 142 1.47 -8.77 23.12
C ALA A 142 0.67 -7.50 22.81
N PHE A 143 -0.39 -7.63 22.04
CA PHE A 143 -1.43 -6.62 21.95
C PHE A 143 -2.53 -6.91 22.98
N ALA A 144 -3.16 -5.86 23.52
CA ALA A 144 -4.24 -5.98 24.49
C ALA A 144 -5.39 -6.84 23.93
N PRO A 145 -6.00 -7.74 24.73
CA PRO A 145 -7.01 -8.68 24.23
C PRO A 145 -8.30 -7.99 23.72
N ASN A 146 -8.70 -6.89 24.34
CA ASN A 146 -9.95 -6.17 24.02
C ASN A 146 -9.67 -4.88 23.21
N ARG A 147 -8.72 -4.92 22.32
CA ARG A 147 -8.29 -3.75 21.54
C ARG A 147 -9.26 -3.35 20.40
N GLY A 148 -10.30 -4.16 20.19
CA GLY A 148 -11.26 -3.97 19.09
C GLY A 148 -10.71 -4.37 17.73
N PRO A 149 -11.54 -4.28 16.67
CA PRO A 149 -11.13 -4.49 15.29
C PRO A 149 -10.17 -3.41 14.80
N GLY A 150 -9.36 -3.75 13.78
CA GLY A 150 -8.50 -2.83 13.04
C GLY A 150 -8.65 -3.01 11.52
N GLN A 151 -7.85 -2.27 10.75
CA GLN A 151 -7.86 -2.30 9.30
C GLN A 151 -9.21 -1.84 8.71
N ILE A 152 -9.81 -0.84 9.36
CA ILE A 152 -11.14 -0.33 9.01
C ILE A 152 -11.05 0.43 7.69
N HIS A 153 -11.87 0.03 6.72
CA HIS A 153 -11.97 0.71 5.44
C HIS A 153 -13.40 0.63 4.88
N LEU A 154 -13.73 1.64 4.11
CA LEU A 154 -15.05 1.84 3.52
C LEU A 154 -15.03 1.60 2.01
N ALA A 155 -16.15 1.19 1.44
CA ALA A 155 -16.40 1.21 0.00
C ALA A 155 -17.88 1.52 -0.25
N PHE A 156 -18.20 2.11 -1.42
CA PHE A 156 -19.60 2.26 -1.79
C PHE A 156 -20.24 0.87 -1.98
N GLY A 157 -21.52 0.76 -1.64
CA GLY A 157 -22.33 -0.39 -2.01
C GLY A 157 -22.83 -0.31 -3.46
N ASP A 158 -23.54 -1.36 -3.89
CA ASP A 158 -24.13 -1.41 -5.24
C ASP A 158 -25.19 -0.31 -5.43
N GLN A 159 -25.96 -0.04 -4.38
CA GLN A 159 -26.95 1.02 -4.40
C GLN A 159 -26.34 2.38 -4.00
N PRO A 160 -26.88 3.49 -4.54
CA PRO A 160 -26.35 4.83 -4.25
C PRO A 160 -26.42 5.24 -2.76
N ASP A 161 -27.31 4.64 -2.01
CA ASP A 161 -27.58 4.89 -0.59
C ASP A 161 -26.92 3.84 0.33
N ALA A 162 -25.93 3.10 -0.17
CA ALA A 162 -25.28 2.05 0.58
C ALA A 162 -23.78 2.30 0.76
N MET A 163 -23.26 1.93 1.96
CA MET A 163 -21.83 1.96 2.31
C MET A 163 -21.41 0.63 2.93
N ARG A 164 -20.34 0.05 2.47
CA ARG A 164 -19.68 -1.10 3.07
C ARG A 164 -18.69 -0.65 4.11
N VAL A 165 -18.65 -1.36 5.24
CA VAL A 165 -17.66 -1.19 6.30
C VAL A 165 -16.94 -2.52 6.45
N MET A 166 -15.65 -2.53 6.16
CA MET A 166 -14.79 -3.71 6.22
C MET A 166 -13.72 -3.54 7.30
N TYR A 167 -13.37 -4.62 8.00
CA TYR A 167 -12.39 -4.63 9.07
C TYR A 167 -11.94 -6.04 9.42
N VAL A 168 -10.92 -6.17 10.28
CA VAL A 168 -10.34 -7.46 10.65
C VAL A 168 -10.37 -7.65 12.17
N THR A 169 -10.67 -8.89 12.61
CA THR A 169 -10.56 -9.33 14.00
C THR A 169 -9.65 -10.55 14.14
N PRO A 170 -9.06 -10.78 15.32
CA PRO A 170 -8.25 -11.98 15.56
C PRO A 170 -9.08 -13.26 15.75
N ASN A 171 -10.35 -13.15 16.11
CA ASN A 171 -11.23 -14.25 16.52
C ASN A 171 -12.51 -14.29 15.67
N PRO A 172 -13.15 -15.47 15.52
CA PRO A 172 -14.35 -15.68 14.68
C PRO A 172 -15.66 -15.26 15.36
N GLN A 173 -15.62 -14.27 16.25
CA GLN A 173 -16.80 -13.80 16.96
C GLN A 173 -17.71 -13.00 16.03
N GLU A 174 -19.01 -13.06 16.26
CA GLU A 174 -19.96 -12.15 15.62
C GLU A 174 -19.64 -10.71 16.01
N THR A 175 -19.56 -9.86 15.01
CA THR A 175 -19.28 -8.43 15.20
C THR A 175 -20.30 -7.60 14.46
N TYR A 176 -20.46 -6.38 14.90
CA TYR A 176 -21.50 -5.47 14.43
C TYR A 176 -20.89 -4.13 14.04
N VAL A 177 -21.58 -3.43 13.16
CA VAL A 177 -21.41 -2.00 12.94
C VAL A 177 -22.58 -1.30 13.62
N ARG A 178 -22.27 -0.44 14.60
CA ARG A 178 -23.23 0.53 15.14
C ARG A 178 -23.02 1.86 14.46
N TYR A 179 -24.12 2.49 14.01
CA TYR A 179 -24.01 3.76 13.29
C TYR A 179 -25.23 4.66 13.53
N GLY A 180 -25.08 5.95 13.25
CA GLY A 180 -26.12 6.95 13.41
C GLY A 180 -25.70 8.31 12.85
N GLU A 181 -26.65 9.25 12.80
CA GLU A 181 -26.42 10.63 12.32
C GLU A 181 -25.74 11.52 13.39
N LYS A 182 -25.62 11.04 14.62
CA LYS A 182 -24.98 11.74 15.73
C LYS A 182 -23.95 10.84 16.39
N GLU A 183 -22.84 11.42 16.83
CA GLU A 183 -21.73 10.68 17.43
C GLU A 183 -22.11 9.97 18.75
N ASP A 184 -23.01 10.59 19.52
CA ASP A 184 -23.51 10.09 20.79
C ASP A 184 -24.76 9.18 20.68
N ALA A 185 -25.27 8.96 19.45
CA ALA A 185 -26.49 8.17 19.18
C ALA A 185 -26.29 7.24 17.98
N LEU A 186 -25.62 6.10 18.22
CA LEU A 186 -25.36 5.05 17.22
C LEU A 186 -26.44 3.95 17.34
N ASP A 187 -27.67 4.30 17.01
CA ASP A 187 -28.86 3.47 17.28
C ASP A 187 -29.07 2.34 16.25
N ALA A 188 -28.58 2.53 15.03
CA ALA A 188 -28.65 1.51 13.99
C ALA A 188 -27.54 0.47 14.17
N VAL A 189 -27.88 -0.81 13.93
CA VAL A 189 -26.96 -1.94 14.11
C VAL A 189 -27.04 -2.88 12.92
N VAL A 190 -25.90 -3.24 12.35
CA VAL A 190 -25.78 -4.23 11.27
C VAL A 190 -24.79 -5.32 11.66
N LEU A 191 -25.21 -6.58 11.53
CA LEU A 191 -24.33 -7.74 11.69
C LEU A 191 -23.37 -7.82 10.49
N ALA A 192 -22.09 -7.96 10.77
CA ALA A 192 -21.10 -8.16 9.72
C ALA A 192 -21.02 -9.62 9.27
N ARG A 193 -20.95 -9.84 7.96
CA ARG A 193 -20.58 -11.14 7.40
C ARG A 193 -19.08 -11.33 7.56
N VAL A 194 -18.66 -12.55 7.94
CA VAL A 194 -17.27 -12.91 8.09
C VAL A 194 -16.79 -13.81 6.94
N GLU A 195 -15.62 -13.50 6.41
CA GLU A 195 -14.90 -14.33 5.44
C GLU A 195 -13.46 -14.57 5.94
N ARG A 196 -12.80 -15.58 5.40
CA ARG A 196 -11.41 -15.93 5.70
C ARG A 196 -10.79 -16.68 4.54
N TYR A 197 -9.48 -16.54 4.38
CA TYR A 197 -8.69 -17.40 3.51
C TYR A 197 -7.54 -18.04 4.28
N GLY A 198 -7.10 -19.22 3.80
CA GLY A 198 -6.02 -19.99 4.37
C GLY A 198 -4.80 -20.04 3.45
N LYS A 199 -3.71 -20.60 3.96
CA LYS A 199 -2.47 -20.80 3.21
C LYS A 199 -2.68 -21.71 1.97
N GLU A 200 -3.60 -22.64 2.06
CA GLU A 200 -4.00 -23.58 1.01
C GLU A 200 -4.62 -22.88 -0.21
N HIS A 201 -5.14 -21.69 -0.05
CA HIS A 201 -5.67 -20.87 -1.15
C HIS A 201 -4.59 -20.10 -1.92
N MET A 202 -3.36 -20.05 -1.40
CA MET A 202 -2.25 -19.40 -2.09
C MET A 202 -1.67 -20.33 -3.16
N CYS A 203 -1.29 -19.78 -4.30
CA CYS A 203 -0.88 -20.54 -5.47
C CYS A 203 0.56 -21.04 -5.42
N ASP A 204 1.47 -20.26 -4.87
CA ASP A 204 2.90 -20.56 -4.90
C ASP A 204 3.67 -19.88 -3.74
N ALA A 205 4.95 -20.17 -3.65
CA ALA A 205 5.86 -19.51 -2.70
C ALA A 205 6.21 -18.09 -3.20
N PRO A 206 6.44 -17.14 -2.26
CA PRO A 206 6.43 -17.30 -0.81
C PRO A 206 5.06 -17.34 -0.15
N ALA A 207 3.96 -16.95 -0.82
CA ALA A 207 2.64 -16.80 -0.21
C ALA A 207 2.15 -18.08 0.49
N ASN A 208 2.37 -19.27 -0.09
CA ASN A 208 1.99 -20.56 0.50
C ASN A 208 3.09 -21.20 1.38
N SER A 209 4.17 -20.47 1.69
CA SER A 209 5.28 -20.99 2.51
C SER A 209 5.21 -20.48 3.95
N SER A 210 5.92 -21.14 4.88
CA SER A 210 6.02 -20.71 6.28
C SER A 210 6.77 -19.37 6.45
N VAL A 211 7.55 -18.96 5.46
CA VAL A 211 8.25 -17.66 5.44
C VAL A 211 7.28 -16.55 5.08
N GLY A 212 6.47 -16.71 4.03
CA GLY A 212 5.56 -15.67 3.54
C GLY A 212 4.22 -15.62 4.25
N TRP A 213 3.71 -16.77 4.66
CA TRP A 213 2.37 -16.87 5.24
C TRP A 213 2.29 -16.41 6.69
N ARG A 214 1.31 -15.56 6.97
CA ARG A 214 0.73 -15.28 8.29
C ARG A 214 -0.78 -15.25 8.15
N ASP A 215 -1.48 -15.72 9.20
CA ASP A 215 -2.95 -15.75 9.21
C ASP A 215 -3.52 -14.32 9.11
N PRO A 216 -4.41 -14.05 8.13
CA PRO A 216 -5.00 -12.72 7.93
C PRO A 216 -6.01 -12.34 9.03
N GLY A 217 -6.39 -13.27 9.90
CA GLY A 217 -7.52 -13.11 10.82
C GLY A 217 -8.87 -13.35 10.13
N TYR A 218 -9.90 -12.77 10.70
CA TYR A 218 -11.28 -12.85 10.22
C TYR A 218 -11.67 -11.51 9.61
N ILE A 219 -12.03 -11.53 8.35
CA ILE A 219 -12.36 -10.35 7.55
C ILE A 219 -13.87 -10.17 7.62
N HIS A 220 -14.29 -9.04 8.13
CA HIS A 220 -15.69 -8.69 8.31
C HIS A 220 -16.13 -7.68 7.27
N ASN A 221 -17.39 -7.81 6.82
CA ASN A 221 -18.00 -6.92 5.84
C ASN A 221 -19.46 -6.68 6.23
N ALA A 222 -19.81 -5.45 6.52
CA ALA A 222 -21.16 -5.02 6.81
C ALA A 222 -21.63 -4.03 5.75
N LEU A 223 -22.88 -4.16 5.29
CA LEU A 223 -23.50 -3.24 4.34
C LEU A 223 -24.51 -2.37 5.06
N LEU A 224 -24.23 -1.09 5.16
CA LEU A 224 -25.17 -0.06 5.64
C LEU A 224 -26.03 0.38 4.45
N THR A 225 -27.35 0.39 4.62
CA THR A 225 -28.33 0.75 3.58
C THR A 225 -29.21 1.91 4.02
N ASP A 226 -29.99 2.46 3.09
CA ASP A 226 -30.94 3.53 3.34
C ASP A 226 -30.28 4.80 3.90
N LEU A 227 -29.04 5.05 3.51
CA LEU A 227 -28.31 6.24 3.92
C LEU A 227 -28.82 7.48 3.17
N LYS A 228 -29.10 8.55 3.90
CA LYS A 228 -29.45 9.84 3.30
C LYS A 228 -28.25 10.41 2.55
N LYS A 229 -28.45 10.88 1.33
CA LYS A 229 -27.41 11.39 0.45
C LYS A 229 -26.68 12.61 1.01
N GLY A 230 -25.37 12.59 1.00
CA GLY A 230 -24.52 13.70 1.43
C GLY A 230 -24.59 14.01 2.92
N LEU A 231 -25.05 13.07 3.75
CA LEU A 231 -25.13 13.25 5.20
C LEU A 231 -23.96 12.57 5.90
N ARG A 232 -23.46 13.20 6.96
CA ARG A 232 -22.46 12.61 7.84
C ARG A 232 -23.07 11.54 8.74
N TYR A 233 -22.44 10.37 8.75
CA TYR A 233 -22.74 9.27 9.66
C TYR A 233 -21.53 8.99 10.54
N TYR A 234 -21.79 8.68 11.80
CA TYR A 234 -20.82 8.20 12.78
C TYR A 234 -21.00 6.71 12.95
N TYR A 235 -19.89 5.98 13.14
CA TYR A 235 -19.96 4.54 13.30
C TYR A 235 -18.80 4.00 14.13
N LYS A 236 -19.01 2.83 14.73
CA LYS A 236 -17.97 1.99 15.34
C LYS A 236 -18.23 0.53 15.03
N VAL A 237 -17.16 -0.28 15.05
CA VAL A 237 -17.19 -1.69 14.71
C VAL A 237 -16.69 -2.54 15.87
N GLY A 238 -17.21 -3.77 16.02
CA GLY A 238 -16.81 -4.68 17.08
C GLY A 238 -17.95 -5.35 17.80
N ASN A 239 -17.68 -5.79 19.02
CA ASN A 239 -18.64 -6.35 19.96
C ASN A 239 -18.20 -6.09 21.41
N ASP A 240 -19.03 -6.49 22.40
CA ASP A 240 -18.75 -6.25 23.81
C ASP A 240 -17.63 -7.17 24.36
N ASP A 241 -17.40 -8.35 23.76
CA ASP A 241 -16.39 -9.31 24.21
C ASP A 241 -15.00 -8.98 23.63
N GLY A 242 -14.91 -8.70 22.32
CA GLY A 242 -13.64 -8.42 21.61
C GLY A 242 -13.22 -6.95 21.65
N GLY A 243 -14.10 -6.07 22.12
CA GLY A 243 -13.91 -4.63 22.13
C GLY A 243 -14.50 -3.94 20.89
N TRP A 244 -14.73 -2.65 21.06
CA TRP A 244 -15.18 -1.74 20.00
C TRP A 244 -14.03 -0.88 19.49
N SER A 245 -14.06 -0.54 18.22
CA SER A 245 -13.16 0.49 17.68
C SER A 245 -13.47 1.86 18.30
N ALA A 246 -12.60 2.83 18.05
CA ALA A 246 -12.95 4.24 18.18
C ALA A 246 -14.16 4.57 17.27
N THR A 247 -14.88 5.66 17.60
CA THR A 247 -15.91 6.18 16.70
C THR A 247 -15.27 6.86 15.50
N HIS A 248 -15.66 6.45 14.31
CA HIS A 248 -15.28 7.03 13.03
C HIS A 248 -16.47 7.77 12.41
N SER A 249 -16.25 8.53 11.36
CA SER A 249 -17.34 9.14 10.59
C SER A 249 -17.03 9.19 9.11
N PHE A 250 -18.07 9.13 8.29
CA PHE A 250 -17.99 9.34 6.84
C PHE A 250 -19.17 10.19 6.36
N VAL A 251 -19.01 10.80 5.19
CA VAL A 251 -20.13 11.44 4.48
C VAL A 251 -20.62 10.49 3.41
N SER A 252 -21.93 10.19 3.41
CA SER A 252 -22.55 9.26 2.47
C SER A 252 -22.46 9.77 1.03
N ARG A 253 -22.45 8.84 0.07
CA ARG A 253 -22.42 9.16 -1.36
C ARG A 253 -23.61 10.05 -1.74
N ASN A 254 -23.36 11.08 -2.55
CA ASN A 254 -24.40 11.92 -3.12
C ASN A 254 -24.32 11.88 -4.65
N SER A 255 -25.09 10.96 -5.25
CA SER A 255 -25.19 10.79 -6.69
C SER A 255 -25.93 11.92 -7.42
N ASP A 256 -26.57 12.82 -6.67
CA ASP A 256 -27.33 13.96 -7.21
C ASP A 256 -26.61 15.29 -6.99
N SER A 257 -25.38 15.25 -6.45
CA SER A 257 -24.55 16.44 -6.27
C SER A 257 -24.13 17.04 -7.60
N ASP A 258 -24.08 18.35 -7.69
CA ASP A 258 -23.49 19.09 -8.80
C ASP A 258 -21.96 19.15 -8.73
N GLU A 259 -21.36 18.56 -7.70
CA GLU A 259 -19.91 18.48 -7.49
C GLU A 259 -19.47 17.04 -7.27
N THR A 260 -18.28 16.69 -7.77
CA THR A 260 -17.58 15.42 -7.51
C THR A 260 -16.17 15.70 -7.02
N ILE A 261 -15.75 15.03 -5.95
CA ILE A 261 -14.38 15.11 -5.43
C ILE A 261 -13.82 13.68 -5.27
N ALA A 262 -12.61 13.45 -5.79
CA ALA A 262 -11.92 12.18 -5.65
C ALA A 262 -10.39 12.36 -5.59
N PHE A 263 -9.72 11.43 -4.91
CA PHE A 263 -8.26 11.32 -4.82
C PHE A 263 -7.83 10.05 -5.54
N LEU A 264 -7.05 10.18 -6.62
CA LEU A 264 -6.80 9.10 -7.58
C LEU A 264 -5.30 8.87 -7.73
N PHE A 265 -4.87 7.64 -7.63
CA PHE A 265 -3.46 7.24 -7.77
C PHE A 265 -3.34 5.73 -7.99
N GLY A 266 -2.17 5.28 -8.44
CA GLY A 266 -1.78 3.87 -8.51
C GLY A 266 -0.43 3.62 -7.87
N ASP A 267 -0.06 2.35 -7.69
CA ASP A 267 1.31 1.91 -7.40
C ASP A 267 1.87 2.52 -6.10
N MET A 268 1.08 2.47 -5.03
CA MET A 268 1.47 3.11 -3.78
C MET A 268 2.42 2.25 -2.93
N GLY A 269 2.05 1.01 -2.68
CA GLY A 269 2.79 0.11 -1.82
C GLY A 269 2.69 0.44 -0.33
N THR A 270 3.60 -0.16 0.43
CA THR A 270 3.55 -0.18 1.89
C THR A 270 4.88 0.25 2.51
N SER A 271 4.83 1.18 3.45
CA SER A 271 5.97 1.47 4.31
C SER A 271 5.98 0.54 5.52
N VAL A 272 7.13 -0.08 5.77
CA VAL A 272 7.36 -0.94 6.94
C VAL A 272 8.56 -0.37 7.71
N PRO A 273 8.49 -0.23 9.06
CA PRO A 273 9.51 0.49 9.83
C PRO A 273 10.79 -0.31 10.09
N TYR A 274 11.04 -1.37 9.32
CA TYR A 274 12.21 -2.23 9.42
C TYR A 274 12.51 -2.90 8.08
N ASN A 275 13.72 -3.41 7.89
CA ASN A 275 14.08 -4.18 6.71
C ASN A 275 13.30 -5.50 6.66
N THR A 276 12.89 -5.93 5.48
CA THR A 276 12.11 -7.16 5.29
C THR A 276 12.54 -7.88 4.00
N PHE A 277 11.78 -8.88 3.58
CA PHE A 277 12.04 -9.67 2.36
C PHE A 277 11.68 -8.94 1.07
N VAL A 278 10.91 -7.89 1.17
CA VAL A 278 10.50 -7.04 0.05
C VAL A 278 10.94 -5.61 0.31
N ARG A 279 11.11 -4.87 -0.76
CA ARG A 279 11.36 -3.44 -0.66
C ARG A 279 10.14 -2.72 -0.12
N THR A 280 10.35 -1.75 0.75
CA THR A 280 9.30 -0.94 1.37
C THR A 280 9.23 0.43 0.69
N GLN A 281 8.06 1.03 0.67
CA GLN A 281 7.76 2.26 -0.05
C GLN A 281 7.53 3.40 0.95
N GLU A 282 8.59 4.06 1.38
CA GLU A 282 8.51 5.14 2.39
C GLU A 282 7.67 6.34 1.90
N GLU A 283 7.72 6.64 0.60
CA GLU A 283 6.96 7.73 0.00
C GLU A 283 5.44 7.55 0.09
N SER A 284 4.97 6.31 0.22
CA SER A 284 3.55 6.01 0.44
C SER A 284 2.97 6.69 1.70
N LEU A 285 3.79 6.89 2.74
CA LEU A 285 3.38 7.63 3.94
C LEU A 285 3.15 9.12 3.65
N SER A 286 4.00 9.72 2.82
CA SER A 286 3.85 11.12 2.40
C SER A 286 2.58 11.29 1.56
N THR A 287 2.32 10.38 0.63
CA THR A 287 1.09 10.36 -0.17
C THR A 287 -0.15 10.28 0.72
N MET A 288 -0.19 9.32 1.65
CA MET A 288 -1.33 9.16 2.57
C MET A 288 -1.50 10.36 3.51
N LYS A 289 -0.41 10.97 3.96
CA LYS A 289 -0.44 12.18 4.78
C LYS A 289 -1.12 13.35 4.07
N TRP A 290 -0.77 13.61 2.80
CA TRP A 290 -1.35 14.68 2.02
C TRP A 290 -2.82 14.42 1.68
N ILE A 291 -3.18 13.18 1.33
CA ILE A 291 -4.58 12.78 1.12
C ILE A 291 -5.39 12.95 2.41
N LEU A 292 -4.85 12.54 3.57
CA LEU A 292 -5.53 12.72 4.87
C LEU A 292 -5.80 14.20 5.14
N ARG A 293 -4.83 15.08 4.91
CA ARG A 293 -5.00 16.54 5.05
C ARG A 293 -6.13 17.05 4.15
N ASP A 294 -6.17 16.62 2.90
CA ASP A 294 -7.23 17.00 1.97
C ASP A 294 -8.61 16.48 2.42
N VAL A 295 -8.67 15.23 2.88
CA VAL A 295 -9.91 14.62 3.41
C VAL A 295 -10.41 15.37 4.65
N GLU A 296 -9.53 15.76 5.55
CA GLU A 296 -9.88 16.55 6.74
C GLU A 296 -10.37 17.96 6.38
N ALA A 297 -9.87 18.53 5.29
CA ALA A 297 -10.29 19.84 4.78
C ALA A 297 -11.66 19.82 4.07
N LEU A 298 -12.19 18.66 3.69
CA LEU A 298 -13.47 18.56 2.97
C LEU A 298 -14.69 19.00 3.80
N GLY A 299 -14.63 18.92 5.13
CA GLY A 299 -15.81 19.11 5.97
C GLY A 299 -16.88 18.07 5.66
N ASP A 300 -18.09 18.50 5.32
CA ASP A 300 -19.22 17.61 5.00
C ASP A 300 -19.39 17.33 3.50
N LYS A 301 -18.35 17.58 2.69
CA LYS A 301 -18.36 17.22 1.27
C LYS A 301 -18.06 15.72 1.09
N PRO A 302 -18.91 14.97 0.35
CA PRO A 302 -18.63 13.58 0.05
C PRO A 302 -17.46 13.48 -0.93
N ALA A 303 -16.55 12.52 -0.67
CA ALA A 303 -15.41 12.21 -1.53
C ALA A 303 -15.06 10.72 -1.44
N PHE A 304 -14.16 10.27 -2.31
CA PHE A 304 -13.59 8.92 -2.24
C PHE A 304 -12.15 8.87 -2.73
N VAL A 305 -11.47 7.80 -2.38
CA VAL A 305 -10.12 7.46 -2.88
C VAL A 305 -10.25 6.37 -3.95
N SER A 306 -9.49 6.49 -5.02
CA SER A 306 -9.31 5.46 -6.05
C SER A 306 -7.84 5.07 -6.17
N HIS A 307 -7.53 3.84 -5.83
CA HIS A 307 -6.19 3.24 -5.94
C HIS A 307 -6.19 2.21 -7.07
N ILE A 308 -5.60 2.56 -8.21
CA ILE A 308 -5.75 1.82 -9.46
C ILE A 308 -4.69 0.75 -9.69
N GLY A 309 -4.68 -0.25 -8.81
CA GLY A 309 -3.83 -1.43 -8.89
C GLY A 309 -2.43 -1.28 -8.30
N ASP A 310 -1.75 -2.39 -8.16
CA ASP A 310 -0.47 -2.53 -7.49
C ASP A 310 -0.51 -1.88 -6.11
N ILE A 311 -1.29 -2.52 -5.23
CA ILE A 311 -1.81 -1.91 -4.01
C ILE A 311 -0.77 -1.93 -2.89
N SER A 312 -0.43 -3.13 -2.41
CA SER A 312 0.39 -3.30 -1.22
C SER A 312 1.84 -3.65 -1.49
N TYR A 313 2.13 -4.23 -2.66
CA TYR A 313 3.41 -4.86 -2.99
C TYR A 313 3.84 -5.90 -1.94
N ALA A 314 2.88 -6.64 -1.39
CA ALA A 314 3.15 -7.69 -0.42
C ALA A 314 3.97 -8.86 -1.01
N ARG A 315 3.81 -9.13 -2.30
CA ARG A 315 4.61 -10.12 -3.04
C ARG A 315 4.69 -11.47 -2.33
N GLY A 316 3.56 -11.90 -1.74
CA GLY A 316 3.43 -13.15 -1.02
C GLY A 316 3.86 -13.12 0.46
N TYR A 317 4.22 -11.97 0.99
CA TYR A 317 4.52 -11.79 2.42
C TYR A 317 3.30 -11.15 3.10
N SER A 318 2.42 -11.98 3.62
CA SER A 318 1.07 -11.61 4.03
C SER A 318 0.98 -10.50 5.09
N TRP A 319 2.01 -10.36 5.97
CA TRP A 319 2.03 -9.28 6.97
C TRP A 319 2.19 -7.88 6.36
N VAL A 320 2.67 -7.78 5.13
CA VAL A 320 2.75 -6.48 4.43
C VAL A 320 1.35 -5.92 4.18
N TRP A 321 0.35 -6.78 3.89
CA TRP A 321 -1.04 -6.35 3.82
C TRP A 321 -1.55 -5.76 5.14
N ASP A 322 -1.12 -6.29 6.28
CA ASP A 322 -1.51 -5.75 7.59
C ASP A 322 -0.90 -4.36 7.83
N HIS A 323 0.35 -4.17 7.42
CA HIS A 323 0.98 -2.84 7.42
C HIS A 323 0.29 -1.88 6.47
N PHE A 324 -0.06 -2.33 5.25
CA PHE A 324 -0.79 -1.55 4.27
C PHE A 324 -2.12 -1.02 4.83
N PHE A 325 -2.94 -1.92 5.38
CA PHE A 325 -4.23 -1.50 5.94
C PHE A 325 -4.08 -0.59 7.16
N ASN A 326 -3.09 -0.80 8.00
CA ASN A 326 -2.78 0.14 9.08
C ASN A 326 -2.36 1.52 8.55
N GLN A 327 -1.62 1.57 7.43
CA GLN A 327 -1.19 2.80 6.77
C GLN A 327 -2.36 3.59 6.18
N ILE A 328 -3.33 2.92 5.55
CA ILE A 328 -4.47 3.60 4.90
C ILE A 328 -5.63 3.89 5.84
N GLU A 329 -5.77 3.19 6.98
CA GLU A 329 -6.92 3.31 7.89
C GLU A 329 -7.26 4.74 8.30
N PRO A 330 -6.31 5.66 8.56
CA PRO A 330 -6.63 7.06 8.87
C PRO A 330 -7.46 7.77 7.80
N VAL A 331 -7.35 7.35 6.54
CA VAL A 331 -8.12 7.88 5.40
C VAL A 331 -9.30 6.97 5.09
N SER A 332 -9.05 5.66 4.94
CA SER A 332 -10.05 4.69 4.47
C SER A 332 -11.21 4.47 5.46
N SER A 333 -11.05 4.85 6.73
CA SER A 333 -12.13 4.88 7.72
C SER A 333 -13.02 6.13 7.64
N LYS A 334 -12.64 7.14 6.84
CA LYS A 334 -13.36 8.42 6.70
C LYS A 334 -14.02 8.60 5.33
N VAL A 335 -13.43 8.04 4.29
CA VAL A 335 -13.93 8.09 2.91
C VAL A 335 -13.85 6.71 2.27
N ALA A 336 -14.75 6.43 1.32
CA ALA A 336 -14.71 5.18 0.57
C ALA A 336 -13.36 5.04 -0.16
N TYR A 337 -12.79 3.84 -0.12
CA TYR A 337 -11.50 3.50 -0.73
C TYR A 337 -11.73 2.42 -1.78
N HIS A 338 -11.75 2.83 -3.04
CA HIS A 338 -11.99 1.96 -4.19
C HIS A 338 -10.68 1.50 -4.81
N VAL A 339 -10.68 0.28 -5.35
CA VAL A 339 -9.49 -0.35 -5.92
C VAL A 339 -9.80 -1.02 -7.26
N CYS A 340 -8.83 -1.11 -8.16
CA CYS A 340 -8.79 -2.14 -9.19
C CYS A 340 -7.56 -3.04 -9.00
N ILE A 341 -7.56 -4.18 -9.67
CA ILE A 341 -6.46 -5.15 -9.56
C ILE A 341 -5.28 -4.73 -10.44
N GLY A 342 -4.05 -4.93 -9.94
CA GLY A 342 -2.81 -4.80 -10.71
C GLY A 342 -2.05 -6.13 -10.83
N ASN A 343 -0.90 -6.11 -11.49
CA ASN A 343 -0.11 -7.32 -11.67
C ASN A 343 0.52 -7.83 -10.38
N HIS A 344 0.74 -6.97 -9.39
CA HIS A 344 1.23 -7.38 -8.08
C HIS A 344 0.16 -8.02 -7.19
N GLU A 345 -1.10 -7.99 -7.58
CA GLU A 345 -2.17 -8.78 -6.98
C GLU A 345 -2.45 -10.08 -7.75
N TYR A 346 -2.14 -10.15 -9.08
CA TYR A 346 -2.59 -11.21 -9.99
C TYR A 346 -1.43 -11.98 -10.64
N ASP A 347 -1.16 -13.18 -10.16
CA ASP A 347 -0.06 -14.04 -10.65
C ASP A 347 -0.46 -14.81 -11.92
N TRP A 348 -0.22 -14.25 -13.07
CA TRP A 348 -0.62 -14.78 -14.37
C TRP A 348 -0.28 -16.23 -14.68
N PRO A 349 0.92 -16.77 -14.35
CA PRO A 349 1.26 -18.14 -14.73
C PRO A 349 0.28 -19.22 -14.21
N LEU A 350 -0.46 -18.88 -13.14
CA LEU A 350 -1.36 -19.80 -12.45
C LEU A 350 -2.83 -19.42 -12.63
N GLN A 351 -3.14 -18.43 -13.46
CA GLN A 351 -4.48 -17.95 -13.71
C GLN A 351 -5.08 -18.55 -15.00
N PRO A 352 -6.41 -18.70 -15.10
CA PRO A 352 -7.08 -19.28 -16.27
C PRO A 352 -6.83 -18.50 -17.56
N TRP A 353 -6.77 -17.18 -17.45
CA TRP A 353 -6.50 -16.31 -18.59
C TRP A 353 -5.05 -15.85 -18.57
N LYS A 354 -4.27 -16.40 -19.45
CA LYS A 354 -2.93 -15.98 -19.79
C LYS A 354 -2.82 -15.94 -21.30
N PRO A 355 -2.92 -14.79 -21.93
CA PRO A 355 -2.82 -14.71 -23.39
C PRO A 355 -1.41 -15.05 -23.87
N ASP A 356 -1.29 -15.79 -24.95
CA ASP A 356 0.00 -16.25 -25.50
C ASP A 356 0.93 -15.11 -25.90
N TRP A 357 0.37 -13.93 -26.17
CA TRP A 357 1.11 -12.73 -26.54
C TRP A 357 1.65 -11.95 -25.32
N ALA A 358 1.34 -12.36 -24.09
CA ALA A 358 1.78 -11.66 -22.89
C ALA A 358 2.89 -12.43 -22.17
N SER A 359 3.93 -11.72 -21.78
CA SER A 359 5.11 -12.25 -21.12
C SER A 359 5.24 -11.66 -19.71
N TYR A 360 4.37 -12.14 -18.80
CA TYR A 360 4.37 -11.68 -17.42
C TYR A 360 4.89 -12.72 -16.46
N GLY A 361 5.45 -12.24 -15.33
CA GLY A 361 6.01 -13.04 -14.27
C GLY A 361 5.00 -13.36 -13.15
N LYS A 362 5.55 -13.83 -12.04
CA LYS A 362 4.84 -14.05 -10.77
C LYS A 362 5.03 -12.82 -9.88
N ASP A 363 4.48 -11.70 -10.29
CA ASP A 363 4.72 -10.41 -9.63
C ASP A 363 4.04 -10.32 -8.25
N GLY A 364 2.94 -11.06 -8.04
CA GLY A 364 2.22 -11.16 -6.77
C GLY A 364 2.80 -12.16 -5.77
N GLY A 365 3.89 -12.86 -6.11
CA GLY A 365 4.54 -13.79 -5.19
C GLY A 365 3.69 -15.00 -4.79
N GLY A 366 2.76 -15.43 -5.64
CA GLY A 366 1.89 -16.58 -5.42
C GLY A 366 0.60 -16.28 -4.68
N GLU A 367 0.20 -15.03 -4.57
CA GLU A 367 -1.07 -14.62 -3.92
C GLU A 367 -2.30 -14.90 -4.79
N CYS A 368 -2.18 -14.86 -6.11
CA CYS A 368 -3.22 -15.18 -7.09
C CYS A 368 -4.55 -14.44 -6.88
N GLY A 369 -4.49 -13.18 -6.50
CA GLY A 369 -5.65 -12.33 -6.28
C GLY A 369 -6.43 -12.60 -4.99
N VAL A 370 -6.02 -13.57 -4.16
CA VAL A 370 -6.80 -13.97 -2.99
C VAL A 370 -6.87 -12.89 -1.91
N PRO A 371 -5.76 -12.28 -1.44
CA PRO A 371 -5.85 -11.19 -0.48
C PRO A 371 -6.65 -10.00 -1.03
N TYR A 372 -6.43 -9.62 -2.29
CA TYR A 372 -7.19 -8.57 -2.97
C TYR A 372 -8.70 -8.84 -2.96
N SER A 373 -9.09 -10.05 -3.37
CA SER A 373 -10.50 -10.42 -3.53
C SER A 373 -11.29 -10.48 -2.24
N LEU A 374 -10.63 -10.83 -1.11
CA LEU A 374 -11.31 -11.06 0.15
C LEU A 374 -11.15 -9.89 1.15
N ARG A 375 -10.06 -9.11 1.03
CA ARG A 375 -9.86 -7.93 1.88
C ARG A 375 -10.61 -6.70 1.36
N PHE A 376 -10.97 -6.67 0.06
CA PHE A 376 -11.79 -5.63 -0.53
C PHE A 376 -13.13 -6.18 -1.01
N ASN A 377 -14.16 -5.34 -0.99
CA ASN A 377 -15.47 -5.66 -1.54
C ASN A 377 -16.02 -4.42 -2.25
N MET A 378 -15.82 -4.38 -3.57
CA MET A 378 -16.22 -3.28 -4.44
C MET A 378 -17.67 -3.46 -4.93
N PRO A 379 -18.31 -2.42 -5.48
CA PRO A 379 -19.63 -2.55 -6.10
C PRO A 379 -19.65 -3.61 -7.21
N GLY A 380 -20.81 -4.18 -7.46
CA GLY A 380 -20.99 -5.24 -8.44
C GLY A 380 -20.60 -6.63 -7.91
N ASN A 381 -20.54 -7.59 -8.83
CA ASN A 381 -20.26 -8.99 -8.52
C ASN A 381 -19.29 -9.62 -9.51
N SER A 382 -18.47 -8.79 -10.16
CA SER A 382 -17.49 -9.28 -11.14
C SER A 382 -16.51 -10.27 -10.50
N SER A 383 -16.36 -11.42 -11.12
CA SER A 383 -15.44 -12.46 -10.67
C SER A 383 -15.02 -13.37 -11.81
N GLU A 384 -13.80 -13.88 -11.72
CA GLU A 384 -13.27 -14.89 -12.62
C GLU A 384 -12.76 -16.10 -11.80
N PRO A 385 -12.95 -17.34 -12.27
CA PRO A 385 -12.41 -18.50 -11.59
C PRO A 385 -10.88 -18.44 -11.58
N THR A 386 -10.25 -19.02 -10.55
CA THR A 386 -8.81 -19.24 -10.53
C THR A 386 -8.48 -20.63 -11.11
N GLY A 387 -7.25 -20.79 -11.60
CA GLY A 387 -6.75 -22.09 -12.07
C GLY A 387 -6.38 -23.08 -10.96
N THR A 388 -6.69 -22.76 -9.71
CA THR A 388 -6.31 -23.49 -8.50
C THR A 388 -7.54 -23.75 -7.61
N GLU A 389 -7.34 -24.33 -6.41
CA GLU A 389 -8.37 -24.43 -5.38
C GLU A 389 -8.69 -23.10 -4.68
N ALA A 390 -8.02 -22.01 -5.08
CA ALA A 390 -8.26 -20.68 -4.55
C ALA A 390 -9.68 -20.20 -4.87
N PRO A 391 -10.28 -19.34 -4.02
CA PRO A 391 -11.53 -18.68 -4.33
C PRO A 391 -11.44 -17.87 -5.63
N PRO A 392 -12.55 -17.66 -6.35
CA PRO A 392 -12.57 -16.81 -7.54
C PRO A 392 -12.00 -15.41 -7.25
N THR A 393 -11.24 -14.87 -8.20
CA THR A 393 -10.79 -13.48 -8.11
C THR A 393 -11.98 -12.56 -8.34
N ARG A 394 -12.20 -11.62 -7.42
CA ARG A 394 -13.35 -10.69 -7.39
C ARG A 394 -12.90 -9.25 -7.62
N ASN A 395 -13.87 -8.33 -7.67
CA ASN A 395 -13.64 -6.88 -7.78
C ASN A 395 -12.88 -6.48 -9.05
N LEU A 396 -13.16 -7.14 -10.16
CA LEU A 396 -12.38 -7.03 -11.40
C LEU A 396 -12.83 -5.84 -12.26
N TYR A 397 -14.15 -5.63 -12.37
CA TYR A 397 -14.73 -4.52 -13.11
C TYR A 397 -16.07 -4.13 -12.49
N TYR A 398 -16.32 -2.83 -12.43
CA TYR A 398 -17.53 -2.25 -11.86
C TYR A 398 -17.62 -0.76 -12.21
N SER A 399 -18.79 -0.16 -11.97
CA SER A 399 -19.00 1.26 -12.17
C SER A 399 -19.92 1.85 -11.10
N PHE A 400 -19.85 3.16 -10.94
CA PHE A 400 -20.78 3.93 -10.13
C PHE A 400 -20.77 5.41 -10.49
N ASP A 401 -21.90 6.09 -10.19
CA ASP A 401 -22.00 7.53 -10.29
C ASP A 401 -21.62 8.20 -8.96
N MET A 402 -20.83 9.26 -9.05
CA MET A 402 -20.57 10.17 -7.94
C MET A 402 -20.75 11.60 -8.41
N GLY A 403 -21.83 12.27 -7.96
CA GLY A 403 -22.19 13.59 -8.46
C GLY A 403 -22.33 13.63 -9.99
N VAL A 404 -21.48 14.42 -10.62
CA VAL A 404 -21.49 14.68 -12.07
C VAL A 404 -20.56 13.77 -12.89
N VAL A 405 -19.97 12.76 -12.27
CA VAL A 405 -19.01 11.86 -12.92
C VAL A 405 -19.45 10.41 -12.79
N HIS A 406 -19.43 9.70 -13.91
CA HIS A 406 -19.54 8.24 -13.99
C HIS A 406 -18.14 7.62 -13.98
N PHE A 407 -17.84 6.83 -12.97
CA PHE A 407 -16.56 6.14 -12.80
C PHE A 407 -16.69 4.67 -13.19
N VAL A 408 -15.78 4.20 -14.05
CA VAL A 408 -15.71 2.82 -14.51
C VAL A 408 -14.34 2.25 -14.19
N TYR A 409 -14.32 1.09 -13.56
CA TYR A 409 -13.12 0.33 -13.24
C TYR A 409 -13.04 -0.90 -14.12
N ILE A 410 -11.87 -1.15 -14.69
CA ILE A 410 -11.58 -2.33 -15.50
C ILE A 410 -10.32 -3.05 -14.99
N SER A 411 -10.28 -4.35 -15.18
CA SER A 411 -9.08 -5.16 -14.97
C SER A 411 -8.28 -5.28 -16.26
N THR A 412 -7.04 -4.82 -16.24
CA THR A 412 -6.10 -5.07 -17.33
C THR A 412 -5.43 -6.42 -17.22
N GLU A 413 -5.62 -7.13 -16.09
CA GLU A 413 -5.03 -8.42 -15.78
C GLU A 413 -5.93 -9.60 -16.19
N THR A 414 -7.22 -9.37 -16.44
CA THR A 414 -8.18 -10.37 -16.86
C THR A 414 -8.72 -10.11 -18.25
N ASN A 415 -9.42 -11.09 -18.83
CA ASN A 415 -9.85 -11.03 -20.23
C ASN A 415 -10.75 -9.82 -20.52
N PHE A 416 -10.26 -8.91 -21.34
CA PHE A 416 -10.97 -7.73 -21.84
C PHE A 416 -11.27 -7.77 -23.36
N LEU A 417 -11.01 -8.91 -24.00
CA LEU A 417 -11.24 -9.05 -25.45
C LEU A 417 -12.74 -9.18 -25.79
N PRO A 418 -13.16 -8.83 -27.00
CA PRO A 418 -14.54 -8.97 -27.44
C PRO A 418 -15.09 -10.38 -27.17
N GLY A 419 -16.29 -10.43 -26.57
CA GLY A 419 -16.95 -11.65 -26.14
C GLY A 419 -16.68 -12.08 -24.69
N SER A 420 -15.70 -11.47 -23.99
CA SER A 420 -15.53 -11.67 -22.55
C SER A 420 -16.63 -10.97 -21.74
N ASN A 421 -16.84 -11.42 -20.50
CA ASN A 421 -17.79 -10.80 -19.59
C ASN A 421 -17.43 -9.33 -19.33
N GLN A 422 -16.15 -9.04 -19.13
CA GLN A 422 -15.68 -7.68 -18.90
C GLN A 422 -15.91 -6.77 -20.11
N TYR A 423 -15.61 -7.23 -21.32
CA TYR A 423 -15.85 -6.45 -22.53
C TYR A 423 -17.34 -6.13 -22.70
N ASN A 424 -18.20 -7.13 -22.50
CA ASN A 424 -19.65 -6.96 -22.61
C ASN A 424 -20.19 -6.00 -21.54
N PHE A 425 -19.69 -6.12 -20.29
CA PHE A 425 -19.99 -5.17 -19.22
C PHE A 425 -19.60 -3.76 -19.64
N LEU A 426 -18.34 -3.54 -20.00
CA LEU A 426 -17.80 -2.23 -20.33
C LEU A 426 -18.56 -1.57 -21.49
N LYS A 427 -18.87 -2.35 -22.54
CA LYS A 427 -19.65 -1.88 -23.68
C LYS A 427 -21.05 -1.43 -23.25
N HIS A 428 -21.77 -2.28 -22.52
CA HIS A 428 -23.13 -1.98 -22.06
C HIS A 428 -23.15 -0.79 -21.11
N ASP A 429 -22.22 -0.74 -20.17
CA ASP A 429 -22.10 0.31 -19.18
C ASP A 429 -21.88 1.68 -19.85
N LEU A 430 -20.88 1.80 -20.70
CA LEU A 430 -20.56 3.04 -21.43
C LEU A 430 -21.71 3.51 -22.36
N GLU A 431 -22.43 2.58 -23.00
CA GLU A 431 -23.59 2.85 -23.84
C GLU A 431 -24.82 3.32 -23.05
N SER A 432 -24.90 2.98 -21.75
CA SER A 432 -26.06 3.29 -20.88
C SER A 432 -25.93 4.58 -20.08
N VAL A 433 -24.77 5.25 -20.10
CA VAL A 433 -24.52 6.47 -19.31
C VAL A 433 -25.46 7.61 -19.68
N ASP A 434 -26.21 8.12 -18.72
CA ASP A 434 -26.99 9.35 -18.87
C ASP A 434 -26.10 10.59 -18.76
N ARG A 435 -25.75 11.15 -19.92
CA ARG A 435 -24.86 12.33 -20.02
C ARG A 435 -25.48 13.63 -19.52
N ASN A 436 -26.80 13.66 -19.29
CA ASN A 436 -27.44 14.82 -18.66
C ASN A 436 -27.18 14.81 -17.14
N LYS A 437 -27.04 13.61 -16.56
CA LYS A 437 -26.75 13.42 -15.14
C LYS A 437 -25.25 13.44 -14.89
N THR A 438 -24.49 12.63 -15.64
CA THR A 438 -23.05 12.49 -15.53
C THR A 438 -22.37 12.87 -16.84
N PRO A 439 -22.16 14.19 -17.08
CA PRO A 439 -21.53 14.68 -18.31
C PRO A 439 -20.11 14.14 -18.51
N PHE A 440 -19.44 13.73 -17.46
CA PHE A 440 -18.09 13.18 -17.51
C PHE A 440 -18.08 11.69 -17.23
N VAL A 441 -17.26 10.94 -18.00
CA VAL A 441 -16.97 9.53 -17.77
C VAL A 441 -15.47 9.36 -17.57
N VAL A 442 -15.09 8.71 -16.49
CA VAL A 442 -13.71 8.40 -16.14
C VAL A 442 -13.53 6.89 -16.10
N VAL A 443 -12.72 6.35 -16.99
CA VAL A 443 -12.35 4.93 -17.01
C VAL A 443 -11.00 4.77 -16.30
N GLN A 444 -10.87 3.74 -15.48
CA GLN A 444 -9.69 3.47 -14.68
C GLN A 444 -9.27 2.02 -14.81
N GLY A 445 -7.98 1.78 -15.00
CA GLY A 445 -7.38 0.46 -15.04
C GLY A 445 -5.91 0.53 -14.66
N HIS A 446 -5.26 -0.63 -14.50
CA HIS A 446 -3.89 -0.63 -14.03
C HIS A 446 -2.87 -0.41 -15.14
N ARG A 447 -2.76 -1.32 -16.12
CA ARG A 447 -1.74 -1.20 -17.19
C ARG A 447 -2.14 -0.16 -18.23
N PRO A 448 -1.23 0.76 -18.61
CA PRO A 448 -1.57 1.89 -19.47
C PRO A 448 -1.79 1.50 -20.93
N MET A 449 -2.85 2.06 -21.54
CA MET A 449 -3.05 2.02 -22.98
C MET A 449 -2.02 2.89 -23.71
N TYR A 450 -1.65 4.03 -23.10
CA TYR A 450 -0.63 4.95 -23.57
C TYR A 450 0.38 5.25 -22.48
N THR A 451 1.66 5.21 -22.82
CA THR A 451 2.76 5.61 -21.96
C THR A 451 3.99 5.94 -22.80
N THR A 452 4.87 6.77 -22.29
CA THR A 452 6.17 7.03 -22.89
C THR A 452 7.27 6.13 -22.34
N SER A 453 6.93 5.19 -21.45
CA SER A 453 7.86 4.14 -21.02
C SER A 453 8.24 3.24 -22.19
N HIS A 454 9.52 2.90 -22.29
CA HIS A 454 10.03 2.01 -23.34
C HIS A 454 9.85 0.53 -23.00
N GLU A 455 9.22 0.19 -21.89
CA GLU A 455 9.03 -1.20 -21.49
C GLU A 455 8.23 -1.99 -22.53
N ASN A 456 8.90 -3.00 -23.13
CA ASN A 456 8.32 -3.78 -24.21
C ASN A 456 7.43 -4.94 -23.75
N ARG A 457 7.48 -5.32 -22.46
CA ARG A 457 6.67 -6.45 -21.94
C ARG A 457 5.19 -6.25 -22.18
N ASP A 458 4.70 -5.02 -22.07
CA ASP A 458 3.29 -4.68 -22.23
C ASP A 458 2.90 -4.24 -23.65
N ALA A 459 3.83 -4.23 -24.60
CA ALA A 459 3.57 -3.73 -25.95
C ALA A 459 2.41 -4.47 -26.63
N ALA A 460 2.34 -5.79 -26.49
CA ALA A 460 1.26 -6.58 -27.06
C ALA A 460 -0.09 -6.33 -26.38
N LEU A 461 -0.10 -6.18 -25.05
CA LEU A 461 -1.31 -5.82 -24.30
C LEU A 461 -1.82 -4.44 -24.73
N ARG A 462 -0.93 -3.43 -24.78
CA ARG A 462 -1.29 -2.09 -25.27
C ARG A 462 -1.89 -2.14 -26.69
N GLY A 463 -1.30 -2.95 -27.57
CA GLY A 463 -1.84 -3.16 -28.91
C GLY A 463 -3.28 -3.70 -28.89
N LYS A 464 -3.59 -4.65 -27.99
CA LYS A 464 -4.94 -5.19 -27.83
C LYS A 464 -5.92 -4.18 -27.19
N MET A 465 -5.47 -3.36 -26.28
CA MET A 465 -6.28 -2.28 -25.72
C MET A 465 -6.62 -1.23 -26.80
N LEU A 466 -5.65 -0.83 -27.60
CA LEU A 466 -5.87 0.09 -28.74
C LEU A 466 -6.83 -0.52 -29.78
N GLU A 467 -6.71 -1.81 -30.07
CA GLU A 467 -7.56 -2.49 -31.04
C GLU A 467 -9.03 -2.60 -30.58
N HIS A 468 -9.24 -2.91 -29.28
CA HIS A 468 -10.56 -3.32 -28.80
C HIS A 468 -11.22 -2.34 -27.83
N LEU A 469 -10.46 -1.68 -26.94
CA LEU A 469 -11.01 -0.77 -25.92
C LEU A 469 -11.05 0.69 -26.36
N GLU A 470 -10.05 1.16 -27.11
CA GLU A 470 -10.03 2.55 -27.58
C GLU A 470 -11.25 2.91 -28.41
N PRO A 471 -11.73 2.07 -29.35
CA PRO A 471 -12.98 2.36 -30.07
C PRO A 471 -14.20 2.52 -29.15
N LEU A 472 -14.29 1.75 -28.06
CA LEU A 472 -15.36 1.90 -27.07
C LEU A 472 -15.27 3.25 -26.36
N PHE A 473 -14.06 3.67 -25.96
CA PHE A 473 -13.85 4.94 -25.28
C PHE A 473 -14.20 6.13 -26.14
N VAL A 474 -13.70 6.12 -27.36
CA VAL A 474 -13.94 7.20 -28.34
C VAL A 474 -15.41 7.30 -28.72
N ASN A 475 -16.05 6.18 -29.06
CA ASN A 475 -17.45 6.15 -29.50
C ASN A 475 -18.41 6.58 -28.38
N ASN A 476 -18.09 6.24 -27.13
CA ASN A 476 -18.90 6.58 -25.96
C ASN A 476 -18.42 7.86 -25.27
N LYS A 477 -17.52 8.63 -25.89
CA LYS A 477 -17.05 9.94 -25.41
C LYS A 477 -16.49 9.88 -24.00
N VAL A 478 -15.67 8.88 -23.69
CA VAL A 478 -14.93 8.81 -22.41
C VAL A 478 -14.10 10.07 -22.27
N SER A 479 -14.28 10.78 -21.16
CA SER A 479 -13.63 12.07 -20.92
C SER A 479 -12.16 11.88 -20.55
N LEU A 480 -11.90 10.91 -19.67
CA LEU A 480 -10.59 10.68 -19.06
C LEU A 480 -10.37 9.18 -18.86
N ALA A 481 -9.20 8.68 -19.22
CA ALA A 481 -8.75 7.33 -18.93
C ALA A 481 -7.47 7.39 -18.08
N LEU A 482 -7.49 6.75 -16.90
CA LEU A 482 -6.43 6.78 -15.90
C LEU A 482 -5.77 5.42 -15.76
N TRP A 483 -4.44 5.42 -15.69
CA TRP A 483 -3.61 4.23 -15.68
C TRP A 483 -2.53 4.31 -14.59
N GLY A 484 -2.17 3.15 -14.01
CA GLY A 484 -1.04 2.95 -13.11
C GLY A 484 0.15 2.29 -13.80
N HIS A 485 0.81 1.33 -13.09
CA HIS A 485 1.85 0.42 -13.56
C HIS A 485 3.19 1.08 -13.92
N VAL A 486 3.17 2.23 -14.53
CA VAL A 486 4.37 3.03 -14.78
C VAL A 486 4.51 4.02 -13.63
N HIS A 487 5.57 3.86 -12.82
CA HIS A 487 5.73 4.54 -11.54
C HIS A 487 6.16 5.99 -11.69
N ARG A 488 5.31 6.79 -12.34
CA ARG A 488 5.45 8.23 -12.51
C ARG A 488 4.12 8.84 -12.96
N TYR A 489 4.09 10.15 -13.02
CA TYR A 489 2.96 10.88 -13.59
C TYR A 489 3.23 11.23 -15.05
N GLU A 490 2.28 10.93 -15.95
CA GLU A 490 2.32 11.35 -17.34
C GLU A 490 0.96 11.92 -17.77
N ARG A 491 0.98 13.06 -18.46
CA ARG A 491 -0.21 13.62 -19.09
C ARG A 491 -0.01 13.73 -20.60
N PHE A 492 -1.03 13.30 -21.33
CA PHE A 492 -1.04 13.32 -22.79
C PHE A 492 -2.12 14.29 -23.31
N CYS A 493 -2.04 14.65 -24.58
CA CYS A 493 -3.15 15.31 -25.27
C CYS A 493 -4.36 14.35 -25.34
N ALA A 494 -5.52 14.84 -25.75
CA ALA A 494 -6.63 13.96 -26.10
C ALA A 494 -6.22 13.08 -27.30
N LEU A 495 -6.24 11.76 -27.12
CA LEU A 495 -5.65 10.78 -28.05
C LEU A 495 -6.69 9.92 -28.74
N ASN A 496 -6.37 9.58 -29.99
CA ASN A 496 -6.96 8.49 -30.76
C ASN A 496 -5.87 7.95 -31.69
N ASN A 497 -5.45 6.70 -31.51
CA ASN A 497 -4.41 6.03 -32.27
C ASN A 497 -3.14 6.91 -32.44
N PHE A 498 -2.55 7.34 -31.31
CA PHE A 498 -1.37 8.21 -31.22
C PHE A 498 -1.49 9.58 -31.88
N THR A 499 -2.69 9.97 -32.27
CA THR A 499 -2.97 11.29 -32.89
C THR A 499 -3.60 12.20 -31.86
N CYS A 500 -3.04 13.40 -31.66
CA CYS A 500 -3.62 14.44 -30.83
C CYS A 500 -4.85 15.07 -31.48
N GLY A 501 -5.90 15.26 -30.66
CA GLY A 501 -7.08 16.06 -30.99
C GLY A 501 -7.28 17.21 -30.01
N GLY A 502 -8.08 18.20 -30.41
CA GLY A 502 -8.39 19.35 -29.56
C GLY A 502 -9.52 19.12 -28.57
N ASN A 503 -10.39 18.14 -28.79
CA ASN A 503 -11.62 17.98 -28.01
C ASN A 503 -11.95 16.51 -27.77
N VAL A 504 -12.38 16.22 -26.55
CA VAL A 504 -12.91 14.91 -26.15
C VAL A 504 -14.26 14.67 -26.82
N GLY A 505 -14.46 13.48 -27.37
CA GLY A 505 -15.75 12.96 -27.76
C GLY A 505 -16.46 13.69 -28.94
N GLN A 506 -15.79 14.57 -29.67
CA GLN A 506 -16.39 15.18 -30.85
C GLN A 506 -16.26 14.28 -32.09
N SER A 507 -17.37 13.64 -32.44
CA SER A 507 -17.57 13.03 -33.74
C SER A 507 -18.63 13.85 -34.51
N THR A 508 -18.21 14.92 -35.17
CA THR A 508 -19.07 15.66 -36.10
C THR A 508 -18.55 15.48 -37.53
N GLY A 509 -19.22 14.65 -38.30
CA GLY A 509 -18.79 14.28 -39.64
C GLY A 509 -17.57 13.36 -39.63
N ASP A 510 -16.60 13.59 -40.51
CA ASP A 510 -15.35 12.81 -40.61
C ASP A 510 -14.34 13.03 -39.45
N LYS A 511 -14.74 13.73 -38.39
CA LYS A 511 -13.86 14.01 -37.24
C LYS A 511 -13.95 12.87 -36.22
N LYS A 512 -12.80 12.22 -36.00
CA LYS A 512 -12.61 11.20 -34.96
C LYS A 512 -12.80 11.82 -33.58
N GLY A 513 -13.41 11.09 -32.66
CA GLY A 513 -13.41 11.43 -31.23
C GLY A 513 -12.05 11.15 -30.58
N TYR A 514 -11.82 11.70 -29.41
CA TYR A 514 -10.56 11.58 -28.65
C TYR A 514 -10.88 11.39 -27.17
N THR A 515 -9.94 10.77 -26.42
CA THR A 515 -10.00 10.61 -24.96
C THR A 515 -8.70 11.16 -24.36
N VAL A 516 -8.78 11.86 -23.22
CA VAL A 516 -7.59 12.25 -22.45
C VAL A 516 -7.08 11.02 -21.72
N HIS A 517 -5.82 10.65 -21.92
CA HIS A 517 -5.17 9.57 -21.19
C HIS A 517 -4.10 10.14 -20.25
N MET A 518 -3.97 9.54 -19.05
CA MET A 518 -2.96 9.90 -18.08
C MET A 518 -2.44 8.67 -17.35
N VAL A 519 -1.16 8.69 -16.99
CA VAL A 519 -0.55 7.72 -16.08
C VAL A 519 -0.40 8.39 -14.72
N ILE A 520 -0.89 7.72 -13.67
CA ILE A 520 -0.91 8.21 -12.29
C ILE A 520 -0.33 7.18 -11.30
N GLY A 521 0.72 6.46 -11.72
CA GLY A 521 1.41 5.41 -10.94
C GLY A 521 2.47 5.94 -9.98
N MET A 522 2.36 7.18 -9.51
CA MET A 522 3.41 7.88 -8.76
C MET A 522 3.22 7.87 -7.24
N ALA A 523 2.41 6.95 -6.67
CA ALA A 523 2.00 7.10 -5.27
C ALA A 523 3.00 6.57 -4.22
N GLY A 524 4.08 5.89 -4.63
CA GLY A 524 5.08 5.46 -3.64
C GLY A 524 6.04 4.37 -4.07
N GLN A 525 5.67 3.53 -5.04
CA GLN A 525 6.55 2.47 -5.53
C GLN A 525 7.71 3.06 -6.34
N ASP A 526 8.83 2.36 -6.35
CA ASP A 526 10.08 2.74 -6.97
C ASP A 526 9.94 3.65 -8.17
N TRP A 527 10.57 4.81 -8.06
CA TRP A 527 10.49 5.81 -9.10
C TRP A 527 11.07 5.29 -10.42
N GLN A 528 10.27 5.31 -11.48
CA GLN A 528 10.78 5.11 -12.82
C GLN A 528 11.22 6.47 -13.39
N PRO A 529 12.44 6.54 -13.96
CA PRO A 529 12.96 7.81 -14.48
C PRO A 529 12.02 8.42 -15.52
N THR A 530 11.72 9.71 -15.37
CA THR A 530 10.97 10.47 -16.39
C THR A 530 11.73 10.58 -17.70
N TRP A 531 13.03 10.31 -17.65
CA TRP A 531 13.98 10.43 -18.74
C TRP A 531 14.68 9.09 -18.93
N GLU A 532 14.11 8.22 -19.75
CA GLU A 532 14.67 6.91 -20.10
C GLU A 532 15.28 6.97 -21.49
N PRO A 533 16.48 6.36 -21.75
CA PRO A 533 16.98 6.17 -23.09
C PRO A 533 15.98 5.36 -23.92
N ARG A 534 15.73 5.77 -25.13
CA ARG A 534 14.88 4.99 -26.04
C ARG A 534 15.71 3.95 -26.78
N PRO A 535 15.17 2.76 -27.10
CA PRO A 535 15.89 1.72 -27.83
C PRO A 535 16.39 2.18 -29.21
N ASP A 536 15.67 3.10 -29.85
CA ASP A 536 15.99 3.72 -31.13
C ASP A 536 16.96 4.92 -31.01
N HIS A 537 17.21 5.38 -29.77
CA HIS A 537 18.13 6.48 -29.45
C HIS A 537 18.92 6.20 -28.16
N PRO A 538 19.77 5.15 -28.12
CA PRO A 538 20.38 4.67 -26.87
C PRO A 538 21.37 5.64 -26.22
N ASN A 539 21.85 6.62 -26.99
CA ASN A 539 22.83 7.61 -26.54
C ASN A 539 22.25 9.00 -26.31
N ASP A 540 20.96 9.19 -26.66
CA ASP A 540 20.32 10.47 -26.45
C ASP A 540 19.52 10.43 -25.15
N PRO A 541 19.64 11.46 -24.30
CA PRO A 541 18.62 11.67 -23.29
C PRO A 541 17.28 11.77 -24.02
N ILE A 542 16.24 11.19 -23.51
CA ILE A 542 14.87 10.94 -23.94
C ILE A 542 14.22 12.02 -24.85
N PHE A 543 14.94 12.79 -25.57
CA PHE A 543 14.46 13.79 -26.50
C PHE A 543 14.81 13.41 -27.94
N PRO A 544 13.89 13.65 -28.86
CA PRO A 544 12.57 14.30 -28.69
C PRO A 544 11.50 13.35 -28.14
N GLN A 545 10.67 13.84 -27.20
CA GLN A 545 9.48 13.14 -26.75
C GLN A 545 8.43 13.08 -27.87
N PRO A 546 7.51 12.08 -27.83
CA PRO A 546 6.37 12.07 -28.72
C PRO A 546 5.55 13.35 -28.57
N ASN A 547 5.07 13.91 -29.66
CA ASN A 547 4.27 15.15 -29.67
C ASN A 547 2.99 15.07 -28.81
N TRP A 548 2.52 13.86 -28.54
CA TRP A 548 1.34 13.63 -27.72
C TRP A 548 1.65 13.60 -26.20
N SER A 549 2.92 13.59 -25.78
CA SER A 549 3.32 13.70 -24.38
C SER A 549 3.44 15.18 -23.98
N LEU A 550 2.58 15.63 -23.07
CA LEU A 550 2.50 17.05 -22.70
C LEU A 550 3.22 17.36 -21.38
N TYR A 551 3.17 16.44 -20.40
CA TYR A 551 3.79 16.65 -19.08
C TYR A 551 4.25 15.33 -18.49
N ARG A 552 5.34 15.36 -17.73
CA ARG A 552 5.85 14.27 -16.92
C ARG A 552 6.24 14.78 -15.54
N GLY A 553 5.66 14.20 -14.53
CA GLY A 553 5.99 14.52 -13.14
C GLY A 553 7.38 14.04 -12.76
N GLY A 554 8.06 14.80 -11.92
CA GLY A 554 9.41 14.52 -11.42
C GLY A 554 9.45 14.00 -9.98
N GLU A 555 8.31 13.75 -9.33
CA GLU A 555 8.24 13.31 -7.94
C GLU A 555 7.04 12.40 -7.67
N PHE A 556 7.02 11.77 -6.49
CA PHE A 556 5.87 11.04 -5.99
C PHE A 556 4.70 11.95 -5.66
N GLY A 557 3.49 11.39 -5.59
CA GLY A 557 2.30 12.17 -5.26
C GLY A 557 1.01 11.43 -5.56
N TYR A 558 -0.07 12.20 -5.72
CA TYR A 558 -1.40 11.72 -6.09
C TYR A 558 -2.11 12.75 -6.97
N THR A 559 -3.27 12.40 -7.50
CA THR A 559 -4.10 13.34 -8.23
C THR A 559 -5.39 13.64 -7.48
N ARG A 560 -5.81 14.91 -7.56
CA ARG A 560 -7.07 15.42 -7.04
C ARG A 560 -8.01 15.73 -8.20
N LEU A 561 -9.17 15.07 -8.24
CA LEU A 561 -10.23 15.34 -9.20
C LEU A 561 -11.32 16.16 -8.52
N VAL A 562 -11.65 17.29 -9.15
CA VAL A 562 -12.81 18.10 -8.78
C VAL A 562 -13.62 18.36 -10.06
N ALA A 563 -14.92 18.00 -10.05
CA ALA A 563 -15.77 18.22 -11.20
C ALA A 563 -17.06 18.94 -10.81
N SER A 564 -17.55 19.76 -11.73
CA SER A 564 -18.86 20.39 -11.73
C SER A 564 -19.58 20.04 -13.03
N LYS A 565 -20.84 20.43 -13.21
CA LYS A 565 -21.55 20.24 -14.49
C LYS A 565 -20.86 20.87 -15.69
N GLN A 566 -20.03 21.89 -15.46
CA GLN A 566 -19.36 22.66 -16.52
C GLN A 566 -18.00 22.10 -16.89
N LYS A 567 -17.26 21.57 -15.89
CA LYS A 567 -15.88 21.12 -16.07
C LYS A 567 -15.45 20.03 -15.09
N LEU A 568 -14.51 19.21 -15.53
CA LEU A 568 -13.73 18.29 -14.72
C LEU A 568 -12.29 18.79 -14.67
N VAL A 569 -11.74 18.92 -13.50
CA VAL A 569 -10.34 19.34 -13.26
C VAL A 569 -9.60 18.21 -12.55
N LEU A 570 -8.47 17.77 -13.09
CA LEU A 570 -7.55 16.84 -12.46
C LEU A 570 -6.22 17.55 -12.21
N SER A 571 -5.78 17.57 -10.96
CA SER A 571 -4.55 18.21 -10.51
C SER A 571 -3.58 17.19 -9.94
N TYR A 572 -2.31 17.22 -10.34
CA TYR A 572 -1.23 16.43 -9.77
C TYR A 572 -0.59 17.16 -8.60
N VAL A 573 -0.63 16.55 -7.42
CA VAL A 573 -0.10 17.08 -6.16
C VAL A 573 1.17 16.31 -5.79
N GLY A 574 2.28 17.01 -5.60
CA GLY A 574 3.56 16.42 -5.25
C GLY A 574 3.70 16.12 -3.75
N ASN A 575 4.46 15.08 -3.41
CA ASN A 575 4.72 14.67 -2.02
C ASN A 575 5.70 15.61 -1.32
N HIS A 576 6.62 16.23 -2.05
CA HIS A 576 7.69 17.05 -1.48
C HIS A 576 7.15 18.30 -0.78
N ASP A 577 6.19 18.97 -1.39
CA ASP A 577 5.68 20.25 -0.95
C ASP A 577 4.16 20.31 -0.74
N GLY A 578 3.42 19.32 -1.25
CA GLY A 578 1.95 19.24 -1.18
C GLY A 578 1.25 20.26 -2.06
N ILE A 579 1.94 20.81 -3.08
CA ILE A 579 1.36 21.75 -4.03
C ILE A 579 1.01 21.08 -5.37
N VAL A 580 0.23 21.78 -6.18
CA VAL A 580 -0.15 21.35 -7.53
C VAL A 580 0.98 21.64 -8.51
N HIS A 581 1.46 20.60 -9.20
CA HIS A 581 2.54 20.70 -10.19
C HIS A 581 2.02 20.69 -11.64
N ASP A 582 0.86 20.07 -11.89
CA ASP A 582 0.24 20.03 -13.21
C ASP A 582 -1.29 19.95 -13.08
N THR A 583 -2.01 20.48 -14.08
CA THR A 583 -3.47 20.49 -14.12
C THR A 583 -3.97 20.31 -15.53
N VAL A 584 -5.02 19.49 -15.68
CA VAL A 584 -5.83 19.40 -16.89
C VAL A 584 -7.29 19.72 -16.58
N GLU A 585 -7.91 20.55 -17.40
CA GLU A 585 -9.32 20.87 -17.34
C GLU A 585 -10.02 20.34 -18.60
N ILE A 586 -11.12 19.61 -18.41
CA ILE A 586 -11.99 19.11 -19.49
C ILE A 586 -13.35 19.75 -19.32
N LEU A 587 -13.75 20.58 -20.28
CA LEU A 587 -15.06 21.23 -20.27
C LEU A 587 -16.16 20.23 -20.68
N ALA A 588 -17.39 20.47 -20.26
CA ALA A 588 -18.55 19.68 -20.68
C ALA A 588 -18.79 19.74 -22.21
N SER A 589 -18.25 20.76 -22.88
CA SER A 589 -18.21 20.83 -24.36
C SER A 589 -17.26 19.81 -24.97
N GLY A 590 -16.38 19.17 -24.19
CA GLY A 590 -15.29 18.30 -24.64
C GLY A 590 -13.97 19.04 -24.89
N GLU A 591 -13.93 20.35 -24.78
CA GLU A 591 -12.70 21.14 -24.91
C GLU A 591 -11.73 20.79 -23.78
N VAL A 592 -10.45 20.60 -24.13
CA VAL A 592 -9.37 20.30 -23.16
C VAL A 592 -8.49 21.53 -23.03
N VAL A 593 -8.43 22.06 -21.81
CA VAL A 593 -7.61 23.21 -21.45
C VAL A 593 -6.51 22.73 -20.53
N SER A 594 -5.25 22.97 -20.90
CA SER A 594 -4.11 22.78 -19.99
C SER A 594 -3.75 24.13 -19.37
N GLY A 595 -3.70 24.20 -18.05
CA GLY A 595 -3.45 25.45 -17.36
C GLY A 595 -2.67 25.28 -16.05
N ASN A 596 -1.96 26.32 -15.66
CA ASN A 596 -1.42 26.49 -14.30
C ASN A 596 -2.55 26.97 -13.36
N GLY A 597 -3.65 26.22 -13.28
CA GLY A 597 -4.79 26.57 -12.44
C GLY A 597 -4.68 25.87 -11.08
N ASP A 598 -4.50 26.67 -10.02
CA ASP A 598 -4.61 26.18 -8.65
C ASP A 598 -6.07 25.75 -8.39
N CYS A 599 -6.32 24.44 -8.35
CA CYS A 599 -7.60 23.90 -7.92
C CYS A 599 -7.56 23.78 -6.38
N SER A 600 -7.51 24.93 -5.71
CA SER A 600 -7.73 24.99 -4.27
C SER A 600 -9.14 24.50 -3.99
N ILE A 601 -9.28 23.47 -3.15
CA ILE A 601 -10.56 23.19 -2.51
C ILE A 601 -10.86 24.46 -1.71
N ASP A 602 -11.88 25.21 -2.12
CA ASP A 602 -12.26 26.47 -1.46
C ASP A 602 -12.81 26.11 -0.06
N VAL A 603 -11.87 25.98 0.88
CA VAL A 603 -12.15 25.79 2.29
C VAL A 603 -12.44 27.17 2.83
N ASN A 604 -13.72 27.48 3.02
CA ASN A 604 -14.18 28.73 3.64
C ASN A 604 -13.33 29.07 4.87
N SER A 605 -12.39 29.98 4.69
CA SER A 605 -11.37 30.42 5.63
C SER A 605 -11.97 31.30 6.75
N LYS A 606 -12.78 30.74 7.65
CA LYS A 606 -13.17 31.42 8.88
C LYS A 606 -12.64 30.81 10.18
N ALA A 607 -11.93 29.68 10.12
CA ALA A 607 -11.42 28.98 11.31
C ALA A 607 -9.89 29.06 11.50
N GLU A 608 -9.10 29.44 10.50
CA GLU A 608 -7.63 29.26 10.57
C GLU A 608 -6.82 30.43 11.14
N ASN A 609 -7.39 31.63 11.28
CA ASN A 609 -6.59 32.78 11.75
C ASN A 609 -6.35 32.86 13.27
N LYS A 610 -6.77 31.86 14.08
CA LYS A 610 -6.51 31.88 15.54
C LYS A 610 -5.58 30.78 16.05
N ILE A 611 -5.27 29.76 15.26
CA ILE A 611 -4.43 28.62 15.72
C ILE A 611 -3.00 28.72 15.16
N VAL A 612 -2.81 29.28 13.96
CA VAL A 612 -1.48 29.36 13.33
C VAL A 612 -0.56 30.39 14.00
N GLU A 613 -1.08 31.48 14.55
CA GLU A 613 -0.23 32.47 15.24
C GLU A 613 0.30 31.99 16.61
N SER A 614 -0.39 31.06 17.29
CA SER A 614 0.07 30.56 18.60
C SER A 614 1.11 29.45 18.51
N THR A 615 1.04 28.59 17.47
CA THR A 615 1.99 27.48 17.29
C THR A 615 3.27 27.90 16.56
N LEU A 616 3.19 28.80 15.60
CA LEU A 616 4.39 29.33 14.91
C LEU A 616 5.29 30.10 15.83
N SER A 617 4.73 30.85 16.83
CA SER A 617 5.49 31.60 17.84
C SER A 617 6.32 30.71 18.77
N TRP A 618 5.87 29.47 19.05
CA TRP A 618 6.61 28.50 19.86
C TRP A 618 7.74 27.82 19.07
N TYR A 619 7.50 27.49 17.80
CA TYR A 619 8.51 26.85 16.95
C TYR A 619 9.64 27.82 16.55
N VAL A 620 9.34 29.09 16.29
CA VAL A 620 10.35 30.09 15.94
C VAL A 620 11.22 30.46 17.17
N LYS A 621 10.67 30.50 18.39
CA LYS A 621 11.45 30.76 19.61
C LYS A 621 12.23 29.55 20.12
N GLY A 622 11.74 28.34 19.94
CA GLY A 622 12.45 27.10 20.28
C GLY A 622 13.52 26.70 19.27
N GLY A 623 13.25 26.86 17.98
CA GLY A 623 14.17 26.55 16.89
C GLY A 623 15.42 27.46 16.86
N SER A 624 15.27 28.74 17.18
CA SER A 624 16.38 29.70 17.17
C SER A 624 17.45 29.42 18.25
N VAL A 625 17.07 28.85 19.39
CA VAL A 625 18.01 28.48 20.45
C VAL A 625 18.73 27.17 20.12
N LEU A 626 18.06 26.20 19.47
CA LEU A 626 18.67 24.94 19.04
C LEU A 626 19.61 25.13 17.85
N PHE A 627 19.29 26.02 16.90
CA PHE A 627 20.17 26.34 15.76
C PHE A 627 21.46 27.07 16.17
N LEU A 628 21.39 28.01 17.13
CA LEU A 628 22.58 28.69 17.67
C LEU A 628 23.48 27.75 18.46
N GLY A 629 22.92 26.78 19.19
CA GLY A 629 23.69 25.75 19.92
C GLY A 629 24.38 24.77 18.97
N ALA A 630 23.69 24.30 17.95
CA ALA A 630 24.24 23.40 16.94
C ALA A 630 25.29 24.07 16.05
N PHE A 631 25.10 25.33 15.70
CA PHE A 631 26.06 26.10 14.88
C PHE A 631 27.35 26.40 15.67
N MET A 632 27.28 26.74 16.95
CA MET A 632 28.48 26.93 17.78
C MET A 632 29.21 25.61 18.05
N GLY A 633 28.49 24.49 18.21
CA GLY A 633 29.09 23.13 18.32
C GLY A 633 29.78 22.71 17.05
N TYR A 634 29.19 23.00 15.90
CA TYR A 634 29.77 22.68 14.58
C TYR A 634 31.04 23.52 14.27
N VAL A 635 31.05 24.81 14.61
CA VAL A 635 32.22 25.66 14.40
C VAL A 635 33.38 25.31 15.34
N LEU A 636 33.10 24.93 16.59
CA LEU A 636 34.11 24.45 17.54
C LEU A 636 34.65 23.04 17.16
N GLY A 637 33.82 22.17 16.64
CA GLY A 637 34.20 20.84 16.11
C GLY A 637 35.09 20.96 14.87
N PHE A 638 34.81 21.91 13.99
CA PHE A 638 35.60 22.14 12.76
C PHE A 638 36.99 22.73 13.04
N VAL A 639 37.12 23.60 14.02
CA VAL A 639 38.40 24.21 14.41
C VAL A 639 39.33 23.21 15.12
N THR A 640 38.76 22.22 15.83
CA THR A 640 39.55 21.13 16.48
C THR A 640 39.90 20.01 15.53
N SER A 641 39.09 19.72 14.50
CA SER A 641 39.35 18.69 13.50
C SER A 641 40.38 19.11 12.45
N ALA A 642 40.44 20.43 12.14
CA ALA A 642 41.38 20.97 11.15
C ALA A 642 42.86 20.91 11.61
N ARG A 643 43.10 20.70 12.91
CA ARG A 643 44.45 20.52 13.47
C ARG A 643 45.00 19.09 13.50
N LYS A 644 44.20 18.08 13.06
CA LYS A 644 44.58 16.65 13.17
C LYS A 644 44.57 15.85 11.86
N LYS A 645 44.49 16.51 10.69
CA LYS A 645 44.56 15.84 9.38
C LYS A 645 45.59 16.54 8.46
N SER A 646 46.85 16.43 8.76
CA SER A 646 47.87 16.35 7.75
C SER A 646 48.62 15.03 8.00
N GLU A 647 48.61 14.18 7.01
CA GLU A 647 49.17 12.82 6.91
C GLU A 647 48.15 11.66 7.07
N GLU A 648 47.61 11.23 5.95
CA GLU A 648 47.74 9.88 5.40
C GLU A 648 46.80 9.64 4.19
N THR A 649 47.48 9.50 3.07
CA THR A 649 47.27 8.65 1.89
C THR A 649 45.88 8.42 1.29
N ARG A 650 45.79 8.90 0.04
CA ARG A 650 44.89 8.47 -1.04
C ARG A 650 44.89 6.94 -1.22
N SER A 651 43.72 6.33 -1.31
CA SER A 651 43.53 5.11 -2.08
C SER A 651 42.33 5.26 -3.01
N ASN A 652 42.54 4.92 -4.27
CA ASN A 652 41.66 5.05 -5.42
C ASN A 652 40.50 4.06 -5.35
N TRP A 653 39.30 4.54 -5.61
CA TRP A 653 38.17 3.70 -6.00
C TRP A 653 37.89 3.91 -7.50
N THR A 654 37.96 2.85 -8.28
CA THR A 654 37.47 2.77 -9.65
C THR A 654 36.16 2.00 -9.68
N PRO A 655 35.16 2.45 -10.45
CA PRO A 655 33.89 1.74 -10.57
C PRO A 655 34.04 0.51 -11.48
N VAL A 656 33.45 -0.62 -11.06
CA VAL A 656 33.38 -1.84 -11.86
C VAL A 656 32.25 -1.70 -12.86
N LYS A 657 32.56 -1.83 -14.14
CA LYS A 657 31.58 -2.00 -15.22
C LYS A 657 30.94 -3.37 -15.13
N THR A 658 29.64 -3.43 -15.08
CA THR A 658 28.86 -4.65 -15.33
C THR A 658 28.76 -4.88 -16.82
N THR A 659 29.22 -6.03 -17.27
CA THR A 659 28.94 -6.58 -18.60
C THR A 659 27.71 -7.46 -18.52
N GLU A 660 26.79 -7.21 -19.43
CA GLU A 660 25.59 -8.02 -19.75
C GLU A 660 25.99 -9.39 -20.32
N THR A 661 25.27 -10.41 -19.94
CA THR A 661 24.80 -11.50 -20.83
C THR A 661 23.42 -11.94 -20.36
#